data_04302319796b358cf0a1b279d7f02678
#
_entry.id   04302319796b358cf0a1b279d7f02678
#
_cell.length_a   1.000
_cell.length_b   1.000
_cell.length_c   1.000
_cell.angle_alpha   90.00
_cell.angle_beta   90.00
_cell.angle_gamma   90.00
#
_symmetry.space_group_name_H-M   'P 1'
#
loop_
_entity.id
_entity.type
_entity.pdbx_description
1 polymer ?
#
loop_
_entity_poly.entity_id
_entity_poly.type
_entity_poly.pdbx_seq_one_letter_code
_entity_poly.pdbx_strand_id
1 'polypeptide(L)'
;MNSKRVHFIVLALTLSVLAGCTREQDPVLEQVSVMTIRASLPGEPVTRAGFSVPESGPGLHLAWKEGDCIRVISGGASAVYNIEEGFTDHWACFSGPEVPGSTFDIICPGTYGSVSEAEAGDPALTQVGNGSTEHLVFTAKLSGVSKADLPEITFSDAWVAEHPGTSLNRGGIVKFVLTLPAGVTNPVRVFLHGLGEEDIAVKLQDIVLGSDRILTAFAQCGWEDVSLGGRDFTVTVEDADGTAWSATKEPDAMTLMAGAQNSIVIKTGFARQLFAGGDGSADDPYRITSARQLNNMHEEGVLKSQEKVYFRLVDNIDLGGIDWIPLNYASPYEYLIDFDGNGHTISNFMSTYSSYPSFFGVLYGNCHDVAFTNAVIENANGGATGILGSYCGTTVSGVLQAGEAHRVHVQGRVYSAGGNKNGTGGLFGRICGANITACSADVEIESGEDYVGGIFGYDTGKSTVRDCWTAGHVKAGSKVGGIGGGLIKAESEIYNCFSLMKVEGSFQYAGILGHANLDQKNANTTNKPNNHIEGCIAWNESISSRATDGAEHYSSGVIVGFTATQNYLVDCYRKADIEFSECEKNAELGYVVTNQGNAGPGNPLVCGSNRYDFAYHGQAAPAEATISSVARSLGWSESVWDLSGSVPVLTGTVEVLPPVERPTSGASLVPPGDDALRGLGEVRPTDGNGWTVTSVADGITYYRFAGNWTPNSSTGARYQDVYVVDLDLSNPAYQVKVVYSNPSTECSSVFQATNARAAINGAYEKASIALKVNTIWNGTSLTDYPQGIVESLMPNDYIAGTSVPNWKNEGTFYTDGGNRLKIAFDGYDPDTPTKTKTVQEERLFYQYLFSTREWPGLISSAPMLIQDFNPVGKQFKNLHPYVSGEESEAPYTHQTGLYPRTAVALTEGNHFLMVVCDGRYATGYGGTGMSAYWLTEFLVQHFNPQYALNLDGGGSSTMCVRNSAFASDNYVVNYPCDNRGSSNKIHDHSGERQRDSWIVIVDAQ
;
A
#
# COMPACT_ATOMS: atom_id res chain seq x y z
N MET A 1 -2.55 -38.35 44.79
CA MET A 1 -3.29 -39.62 44.61
C MET A 1 -3.91 -39.59 43.20
N ASN A 2 -3.50 -40.53 42.35
CA ASN A 2 -4.09 -41.04 41.12
C ASN A 2 -4.43 -40.04 39.98
N SER A 3 -3.61 -39.89 38.97
CA SER A 3 -3.35 -40.77 37.83
C SER A 3 -4.62 -41.31 37.11
N LYS A 4 -4.86 -40.81 35.86
CA LYS A 4 -5.43 -41.66 34.78
C LYS A 4 -4.89 -41.19 33.41
N ARG A 5 -4.06 -42.06 32.87
CA ARG A 5 -3.68 -42.11 31.44
C ARG A 5 -4.88 -42.55 30.64
N VAL A 6 -5.09 -41.94 29.45
CA VAL A 6 -6.02 -42.45 28.43
C VAL A 6 -5.18 -42.90 27.24
N HIS A 7 -5.26 -44.20 26.91
CA HIS A 7 -4.67 -44.81 25.71
C HIS A 7 -5.69 -44.65 24.56
N PHE A 8 -5.19 -44.26 23.39
CA PHE A 8 -5.93 -44.45 22.15
C PHE A 8 -5.53 -45.75 21.47
N ILE A 9 -6.54 -46.58 21.24
CA ILE A 9 -6.45 -47.85 20.49
C ILE A 9 -6.76 -47.56 19.03
N VAL A 10 -5.82 -47.94 18.13
CA VAL A 10 -6.06 -47.97 16.68
C VAL A 10 -6.73 -49.31 16.34
N LEU A 11 -7.92 -49.27 15.77
CA LEU A 11 -8.65 -50.45 15.24
C LEU A 11 -8.39 -50.57 13.74
N ALA A 12 -7.69 -51.57 13.31
CA ALA A 12 -7.57 -52.00 11.93
C ALA A 12 -8.77 -52.85 11.49
N LEU A 13 -9.47 -52.45 10.43
CA LEU A 13 -10.45 -53.29 9.76
C LEU A 13 -9.88 -53.73 8.41
N THR A 14 -9.65 -55.04 8.31
CA THR A 14 -9.37 -55.76 7.07
C THR A 14 -10.68 -56.10 6.36
N LEU A 15 -10.82 -55.73 5.10
CA LEU A 15 -11.76 -56.38 4.18
C LEU A 15 -11.02 -56.74 2.88
N SER A 16 -10.92 -58.03 2.64
CA SER A 16 -10.42 -58.68 1.42
C SER A 16 -11.56 -58.83 0.39
N VAL A 17 -11.34 -58.34 -0.84
CA VAL A 17 -12.01 -58.93 -2.03
C VAL A 17 -11.00 -59.02 -3.16
N LEU A 18 -10.94 -60.17 -3.75
CA LEU A 18 -10.08 -60.60 -4.84
C LEU A 18 -10.48 -60.01 -6.20
N ALA A 19 -9.50 -59.78 -6.99
CA ALA A 19 -9.22 -60.21 -8.36
C ALA A 19 -8.96 -59.06 -9.38
N GLY A 20 -7.80 -59.16 -10.03
CA GLY A 20 -7.52 -58.52 -11.32
C GLY A 20 -6.12 -57.99 -11.45
N CYS A 21 -5.18 -58.77 -11.98
CA CYS A 21 -3.82 -58.39 -12.25
C CYS A 21 -3.66 -57.20 -13.21
N THR A 22 -2.95 -56.18 -12.80
CA THR A 22 -1.90 -55.51 -13.58
C THR A 22 -0.86 -54.97 -12.61
N ARG A 23 0.40 -55.41 -12.78
CA ARG A 23 1.52 -54.89 -12.02
C ARG A 23 1.83 -53.46 -12.48
N GLU A 24 1.36 -52.48 -11.71
CA GLU A 24 2.07 -51.21 -11.63
C GLU A 24 3.13 -51.34 -10.54
N GLN A 25 4.35 -50.98 -10.89
CA GLN A 25 5.44 -50.86 -9.94
C GLN A 25 5.11 -49.76 -8.94
N ASP A 26 5.02 -50.10 -7.67
CA ASP A 26 5.03 -49.12 -6.59
C ASP A 26 6.27 -48.21 -6.75
N PRO A 27 6.10 -46.85 -6.61
CA PRO A 27 7.28 -46.02 -6.55
C PRO A 27 8.08 -46.43 -5.32
N VAL A 28 9.30 -46.87 -5.57
CA VAL A 28 10.30 -47.09 -4.53
C VAL A 28 10.45 -45.75 -3.82
N LEU A 29 10.00 -45.68 -2.59
CA LEU A 29 10.39 -44.56 -1.70
C LEU A 29 11.93 -44.67 -1.59
N GLU A 30 12.65 -43.80 -2.32
CA GLU A 30 14.05 -43.59 -2.07
C GLU A 30 14.20 -43.26 -0.59
N GLN A 31 14.88 -44.16 0.15
CA GLN A 31 15.30 -43.79 1.51
C GLN A 31 16.33 -42.68 1.35
N VAL A 32 15.90 -41.45 1.64
CA VAL A 32 16.81 -40.31 1.72
C VAL A 32 17.79 -40.64 2.84
N SER A 33 19.06 -40.83 2.51
CA SER A 33 20.11 -41.02 3.52
C SER A 33 20.22 -39.73 4.34
N VAL A 34 20.12 -39.84 5.66
CA VAL A 34 20.26 -38.72 6.59
C VAL A 34 21.72 -38.70 7.06
N MET A 35 22.31 -37.52 7.07
CA MET A 35 23.67 -37.30 7.57
C MET A 35 23.62 -36.34 8.74
N THR A 36 24.46 -36.61 9.76
CA THR A 36 24.62 -35.77 10.95
C THR A 36 25.99 -35.12 10.95
N ILE A 37 26.03 -33.82 11.21
CA ILE A 37 27.25 -33.03 11.33
C ILE A 37 27.32 -32.46 12.75
N ARG A 38 28.44 -32.68 13.44
CA ARG A 38 28.74 -32.01 14.69
C ARG A 38 29.46 -30.71 14.41
N ALA A 39 28.84 -29.57 14.76
CA ALA A 39 29.47 -28.28 14.58
C ALA A 39 29.76 -27.60 15.91
N SER A 40 30.90 -26.94 16.01
CA SER A 40 31.36 -26.21 17.17
C SER A 40 31.61 -24.74 16.86
N LEU A 41 31.29 -23.86 17.83
CA LEU A 41 31.55 -22.43 17.77
C LEU A 41 32.91 -22.08 18.37
N PRO A 42 33.59 -20.98 18.00
CA PRO A 42 34.81 -20.52 18.60
C PRO A 42 34.60 -19.99 20.03
N GLY A 43 35.43 -20.39 20.99
CA GLY A 43 35.49 -19.80 22.32
C GLY A 43 35.07 -20.71 23.49
N GLU A 44 35.20 -20.28 24.75
CA GLU A 44 34.75 -20.98 25.94
C GLU A 44 33.25 -20.82 26.18
N PRO A 45 32.57 -21.78 26.90
CA PRO A 45 31.11 -21.96 26.81
C PRO A 45 30.31 -20.91 27.62
N VAL A 46 29.48 -20.11 26.97
CA VAL A 46 28.29 -19.43 27.57
C VAL A 46 27.21 -19.20 26.50
N THR A 47 26.05 -19.64 26.81
CA THR A 47 24.75 -19.81 26.16
C THR A 47 24.29 -19.00 24.91
N ARG A 48 23.93 -19.69 23.78
CA ARG A 48 23.14 -19.40 22.57
C ARG A 48 23.92 -18.96 21.33
N ALA A 49 23.57 -19.50 20.09
CA ALA A 49 24.06 -18.96 18.81
C ALA A 49 23.45 -17.57 18.50
N GLY A 50 23.34 -16.78 19.49
CA GLY A 50 23.14 -15.36 19.52
C GLY A 50 24.26 -14.75 20.34
N PHE A 51 24.43 -13.47 20.18
CA PHE A 51 25.41 -12.71 20.95
C PHE A 51 24.81 -12.26 22.29
N SER A 52 25.56 -12.35 23.37
CA SER A 52 25.19 -11.75 24.66
C SER A 52 26.33 -10.87 25.19
N VAL A 53 26.00 -9.86 25.97
CA VAL A 53 27.00 -9.06 26.71
C VAL A 53 27.33 -9.84 27.99
N PRO A 54 28.62 -10.16 28.28
CA PRO A 54 29.01 -10.85 29.51
C PRO A 54 28.78 -9.99 30.74
N GLU A 55 28.46 -10.61 31.89
CA GLU A 55 28.34 -9.91 33.16
C GLU A 55 29.65 -9.22 33.61
N SER A 56 30.81 -9.68 33.11
CA SER A 56 32.10 -9.05 33.37
C SER A 56 33.07 -9.24 32.18
N GLY A 57 33.68 -8.15 31.69
CA GLY A 57 34.67 -8.14 30.62
C GLY A 57 34.21 -7.53 29.31
N PRO A 58 35.11 -7.13 28.41
CA PRO A 58 34.76 -6.62 27.08
C PRO A 58 34.50 -7.78 26.10
N GLY A 59 33.44 -7.66 25.30
CA GLY A 59 33.19 -8.59 24.20
C GLY A 59 31.74 -9.14 24.19
N LEU A 60 31.44 -9.92 23.16
CA LEU A 60 30.18 -10.65 23.00
C LEU A 60 30.48 -12.14 23.05
N HIS A 61 29.58 -12.90 23.67
CA HIS A 61 29.69 -14.37 23.68
C HIS A 61 28.73 -14.99 22.68
N LEU A 62 29.12 -16.12 22.11
CA LEU A 62 28.47 -16.83 21.03
C LEU A 62 28.02 -18.22 21.48
N ALA A 63 26.77 -18.63 21.17
CA ALA A 63 26.28 -19.98 21.53
C ALA A 63 25.11 -20.45 20.64
N TRP A 64 24.92 -21.78 20.50
CA TRP A 64 23.82 -22.41 19.76
C TRP A 64 22.48 -22.25 20.44
N LYS A 65 21.41 -22.13 19.62
CA LYS A 65 20.00 -22.04 20.07
C LYS A 65 19.16 -23.17 19.51
N GLU A 66 18.05 -23.46 20.19
CA GLU A 66 16.96 -24.23 19.60
C GLU A 66 16.44 -23.53 18.33
N GLY A 67 16.32 -24.30 17.24
CA GLY A 67 15.91 -23.79 15.94
C GLY A 67 17.05 -23.34 15.02
N ASP A 68 18.30 -23.30 15.50
CA ASP A 68 19.45 -23.03 14.63
C ASP A 68 19.59 -24.10 13.54
N CYS A 69 20.09 -23.69 12.38
CA CYS A 69 20.38 -24.60 11.27
C CYS A 69 21.65 -24.17 10.54
N ILE A 70 22.23 -25.12 9.83
CA ILE A 70 23.32 -24.88 8.89
C ILE A 70 22.91 -25.35 7.50
N ARG A 71 23.48 -24.77 6.45
CA ARG A 71 23.29 -25.23 5.07
C ARG A 71 24.56 -25.80 4.54
N VAL A 72 24.48 -27.02 3.98
CA VAL A 72 25.58 -27.74 3.33
C VAL A 72 25.40 -27.62 1.83
N ILE A 73 26.44 -27.20 1.11
CA ILE A 73 26.44 -26.95 -0.33
C ILE A 73 27.59 -27.70 -0.98
N SER A 74 27.36 -28.39 -2.10
CA SER A 74 28.37 -28.97 -2.95
C SER A 74 27.92 -29.10 -4.40
N GLY A 75 28.65 -28.53 -5.34
CA GLY A 75 28.44 -28.71 -6.78
C GLY A 75 27.04 -28.33 -7.31
N GLY A 76 26.40 -27.33 -6.71
CA GLY A 76 25.03 -26.91 -7.07
C GLY A 76 23.91 -27.64 -6.33
N ALA A 77 24.22 -28.68 -5.53
CA ALA A 77 23.27 -29.28 -4.60
C ALA A 77 23.41 -28.66 -3.21
N SER A 78 22.28 -28.46 -2.52
CA SER A 78 22.29 -27.93 -1.16
C SER A 78 21.17 -28.53 -0.31
N ALA A 79 21.40 -28.60 1.01
CA ALA A 79 20.38 -29.00 1.98
C ALA A 79 20.56 -28.25 3.30
N VAL A 80 19.44 -28.00 3.99
CA VAL A 80 19.40 -27.44 5.34
C VAL A 80 19.48 -28.57 6.34
N TYR A 81 20.35 -28.42 7.34
CA TYR A 81 20.55 -29.33 8.45
C TYR A 81 20.08 -28.63 9.72
N ASN A 82 19.09 -29.20 10.38
CA ASN A 82 18.49 -28.63 11.59
C ASN A 82 19.20 -29.14 12.84
N ILE A 83 19.25 -28.29 13.87
CA ILE A 83 19.84 -28.64 15.17
C ILE A 83 19.05 -29.77 15.84
N GLU A 84 19.76 -30.71 16.45
CA GLU A 84 19.17 -31.81 17.25
C GLU A 84 19.09 -31.46 18.73
N GLU A 85 18.21 -32.12 19.47
CA GLU A 85 18.12 -31.99 20.94
C GLU A 85 19.45 -32.43 21.59
N GLY A 86 19.80 -31.82 22.72
CA GLY A 86 20.98 -32.19 23.52
C GLY A 86 22.26 -31.44 23.15
N PHE A 87 22.13 -30.33 22.40
CA PHE A 87 23.24 -29.42 22.13
C PHE A 87 23.71 -28.69 23.39
N THR A 88 24.94 -28.19 23.35
CA THR A 88 25.51 -27.32 24.37
C THR A 88 25.78 -25.93 23.77
N ASP A 89 26.18 -25.02 24.63
CA ASP A 89 26.53 -23.66 24.18
C ASP A 89 27.61 -23.65 23.11
N HIS A 90 28.51 -24.63 23.17
CA HIS A 90 29.71 -24.65 22.32
C HIS A 90 29.58 -25.59 21.12
N TRP A 91 28.87 -26.68 21.20
CA TRP A 91 28.69 -27.63 20.12
C TRP A 91 27.24 -28.09 19.95
N ALA A 92 26.87 -28.43 18.72
CA ALA A 92 25.56 -28.98 18.37
C ALA A 92 25.70 -30.02 17.26
N CYS A 93 24.77 -30.97 17.21
CA CYS A 93 24.57 -31.86 16.09
C CYS A 93 23.47 -31.31 15.18
N PHE A 94 23.71 -31.41 13.89
CA PHE A 94 22.79 -30.97 12.86
C PHE A 94 22.50 -32.14 11.90
N SER A 95 21.22 -32.42 11.64
CA SER A 95 20.80 -33.51 10.76
C SER A 95 20.04 -32.99 9.56
N GLY A 96 20.34 -33.56 8.38
CA GLY A 96 19.69 -33.24 7.14
C GLY A 96 19.91 -34.29 6.05
N PRO A 97 19.32 -34.12 4.86
CA PRO A 97 19.56 -35.01 3.71
C PRO A 97 21.02 -35.00 3.27
N GLU A 98 21.55 -36.16 2.90
CA GLU A 98 22.93 -36.27 2.40
C GLU A 98 23.08 -35.45 1.10
N VAL A 99 24.04 -34.51 1.09
CA VAL A 99 24.40 -33.71 -0.09
C VAL A 99 25.51 -34.48 -0.84
N PRO A 100 25.34 -34.80 -2.14
CA PRO A 100 26.37 -35.51 -2.91
C PRO A 100 27.55 -34.58 -3.17
N GLY A 101 28.79 -35.13 -2.95
CA GLY A 101 30.00 -34.37 -3.20
C GLY A 101 31.21 -34.87 -2.48
N SER A 102 32.38 -34.31 -2.78
CA SER A 102 33.66 -34.59 -2.14
C SER A 102 34.19 -33.39 -1.34
N THR A 103 33.70 -32.19 -1.63
CA THR A 103 34.09 -30.94 -1.00
C THR A 103 32.83 -30.10 -0.77
N PHE A 104 32.74 -29.49 0.39
CA PHE A 104 31.53 -28.81 0.84
C PHE A 104 31.82 -27.40 1.35
N ASP A 105 30.85 -26.51 1.12
CA ASP A 105 30.73 -25.23 1.78
C ASP A 105 29.58 -25.30 2.81
N ILE A 106 29.80 -24.77 4.00
CA ILE A 106 28.83 -24.78 5.08
C ILE A 106 28.53 -23.32 5.48
N ILE A 107 27.26 -22.93 5.41
CA ILE A 107 26.80 -21.61 5.78
C ILE A 107 26.03 -21.69 7.10
N CYS A 108 26.30 -20.78 8.01
CA CYS A 108 25.55 -20.56 9.25
C CYS A 108 25.08 -19.08 9.27
N PRO A 109 23.78 -18.81 9.52
CA PRO A 109 22.69 -19.78 9.63
C PRO A 109 22.28 -20.37 8.28
N GLY A 110 21.75 -21.58 8.31
CA GLY A 110 21.31 -22.32 7.13
C GLY A 110 20.04 -21.81 6.47
N THR A 111 19.40 -20.81 7.05
CA THR A 111 18.21 -20.11 6.48
C THR A 111 18.54 -19.33 5.22
N TYR A 112 19.75 -18.85 5.04
CA TYR A 112 20.17 -18.19 3.80
C TYR A 112 20.23 -19.20 2.64
N GLY A 113 19.63 -18.83 1.51
CA GLY A 113 19.54 -19.65 0.30
C GLY A 113 20.86 -19.71 -0.48
N SER A 114 21.69 -18.69 -0.35
CA SER A 114 22.95 -18.52 -1.07
C SER A 114 24.05 -17.90 -0.19
N VAL A 115 25.29 -17.97 -0.69
CA VAL A 115 26.44 -17.32 -0.06
C VAL A 115 26.28 -15.80 -0.05
N SER A 116 25.80 -15.24 -1.15
CA SER A 116 25.60 -13.78 -1.29
C SER A 116 24.57 -13.24 -0.29
N GLU A 117 23.49 -13.98 -0.04
CA GLU A 117 22.53 -13.61 0.99
C GLU A 117 23.14 -13.63 2.39
N ALA A 118 23.97 -14.63 2.69
CA ALA A 118 24.64 -14.72 3.98
C ALA A 118 25.71 -13.62 4.18
N GLU A 119 26.38 -13.19 3.09
CA GLU A 119 27.34 -12.09 3.10
C GLU A 119 26.66 -10.72 3.31
N ALA A 120 25.53 -10.49 2.63
CA ALA A 120 24.74 -9.27 2.75
C ALA A 120 24.16 -9.11 4.16
N GLY A 121 23.94 -10.23 4.86
CA GLY A 121 23.24 -10.21 6.15
C GLY A 121 21.75 -9.92 6.00
N ASP A 122 21.06 -9.74 7.13
CA ASP A 122 19.65 -9.32 7.14
C ASP A 122 19.56 -7.82 7.47
N PRO A 123 19.25 -6.95 6.49
CA PRO A 123 19.10 -5.52 6.72
C PRO A 123 17.88 -5.17 7.59
N ALA A 124 16.99 -6.14 7.83
CA ALA A 124 15.81 -5.97 8.65
C ALA A 124 16.04 -6.26 10.14
N LEU A 125 17.27 -6.60 10.56
CA LEU A 125 17.58 -6.86 11.97
C LEU A 125 17.22 -5.65 12.84
N THR A 126 16.39 -5.90 13.85
CA THR A 126 15.89 -4.86 14.76
C THR A 126 16.37 -5.13 16.18
N GLN A 127 17.12 -4.18 16.75
CA GLN A 127 17.49 -4.19 18.14
C GLN A 127 16.31 -3.73 18.99
N VAL A 128 15.84 -4.57 19.92
CA VAL A 128 14.80 -4.23 20.88
C VAL A 128 15.46 -3.89 22.22
N GLY A 129 15.30 -2.63 22.65
CA GLY A 129 15.90 -2.11 23.88
C GLY A 129 17.34 -1.64 23.73
N ASN A 130 17.68 -0.63 24.54
CA ASN A 130 19.01 0.02 24.53
C ASN A 130 20.10 -0.95 24.98
N GLY A 131 21.08 -1.23 24.11
CA GLY A 131 22.21 -2.13 24.38
C GLY A 131 21.87 -3.62 24.29
N SER A 132 20.68 -4.01 23.82
CA SER A 132 20.32 -5.40 23.55
C SER A 132 21.10 -5.97 22.39
N THR A 133 21.41 -7.28 22.46
CA THR A 133 22.17 -8.01 21.42
C THR A 133 21.40 -9.23 20.90
N GLU A 134 20.11 -9.37 21.27
CA GLU A 134 19.29 -10.55 20.94
C GLU A 134 19.01 -10.70 19.45
N HIS A 135 19.01 -9.59 18.71
CA HIS A 135 18.84 -9.55 17.25
C HIS A 135 20.06 -9.99 16.47
N LEU A 136 21.25 -9.99 17.07
CA LEU A 136 22.48 -10.35 16.38
C LEU A 136 22.52 -11.84 16.06
N VAL A 137 22.90 -12.16 14.83
CA VAL A 137 23.01 -13.54 14.32
C VAL A 137 24.46 -13.81 13.95
N PHE A 138 24.96 -14.96 14.32
CA PHE A 138 26.29 -15.39 13.89
C PHE A 138 26.23 -15.80 12.42
N THR A 139 26.90 -15.04 11.56
CA THR A 139 27.02 -15.35 10.14
C THR A 139 28.42 -15.87 9.84
N ALA A 140 28.52 -17.03 9.20
CA ALA A 140 29.79 -17.62 8.83
C ALA A 140 29.66 -18.52 7.61
N LYS A 141 30.77 -18.62 6.84
CA LYS A 141 30.96 -19.61 5.79
C LYS A 141 32.25 -20.35 6.02
N LEU A 142 32.15 -21.65 6.18
CA LEU A 142 33.30 -22.56 6.18
C LEU A 142 33.37 -23.27 4.81
N SER A 143 34.42 -23.02 4.05
CA SER A 143 34.56 -23.48 2.67
C SER A 143 35.63 -24.53 2.53
N GLY A 144 35.50 -25.39 1.52
CA GLY A 144 36.50 -26.36 1.16
C GLY A 144 36.57 -27.60 2.06
N VAL A 145 35.51 -27.83 2.88
CA VAL A 145 35.48 -28.99 3.82
C VAL A 145 35.43 -30.29 3.06
N SER A 146 36.38 -31.18 3.34
CA SER A 146 36.40 -32.53 2.72
C SER A 146 35.26 -33.43 3.26
N LYS A 147 34.88 -34.47 2.50
CA LYS A 147 33.90 -35.45 2.98
C LYS A 147 34.35 -36.18 4.26
N ALA A 148 35.66 -36.28 4.50
CA ALA A 148 36.21 -36.92 5.68
C ALA A 148 36.06 -36.02 6.92
N ASP A 149 36.18 -34.71 6.77
CA ASP A 149 36.12 -33.73 7.86
C ASP A 149 34.70 -33.24 8.15
N LEU A 150 33.76 -33.40 7.18
CA LEU A 150 32.39 -32.93 7.26
C LEU A 150 31.60 -33.40 8.51
N PRO A 151 31.83 -34.63 9.02
CA PRO A 151 31.08 -35.07 10.22
C PRO A 151 31.40 -34.30 11.52
N GLU A 152 32.57 -33.63 11.60
CA GLU A 152 32.96 -32.82 12.76
C GLU A 152 33.69 -31.54 12.32
N ILE A 153 33.03 -30.40 12.41
CA ILE A 153 33.57 -29.11 12.00
C ILE A 153 33.60 -28.10 13.15
N THR A 154 34.46 -27.10 13.04
CA THR A 154 34.49 -25.97 13.98
C THR A 154 34.65 -24.67 13.20
N PHE A 155 33.79 -23.68 13.47
CA PHE A 155 33.84 -22.34 12.89
C PHE A 155 34.95 -21.48 13.56
N SER A 156 36.21 -21.94 13.48
CA SER A 156 37.36 -21.23 14.08
C SER A 156 38.58 -21.24 13.17
N ASP A 157 39.44 -20.24 13.30
CA ASP A 157 40.69 -20.12 12.55
C ASP A 157 41.66 -21.22 12.93
N ALA A 158 41.62 -21.69 14.17
CA ALA A 158 42.43 -22.82 14.63
C ALA A 158 42.07 -24.12 13.87
N TRP A 159 40.78 -24.40 13.68
CA TRP A 159 40.34 -25.55 12.92
C TRP A 159 40.76 -25.48 11.45
N VAL A 160 40.62 -24.28 10.82
CA VAL A 160 41.05 -24.02 9.44
C VAL A 160 42.56 -24.23 9.29
N ALA A 161 43.37 -23.82 10.26
CA ALA A 161 44.83 -24.01 10.23
C ALA A 161 45.23 -25.51 10.28
N GLU A 162 44.41 -26.35 10.90
CA GLU A 162 44.61 -27.79 10.97
C GLU A 162 44.08 -28.56 9.75
N HIS A 163 43.26 -27.93 8.91
CA HIS A 163 42.60 -28.55 7.74
C HIS A 163 42.99 -27.80 6.45
N PRO A 164 44.14 -28.07 5.85
CA PRO A 164 44.64 -27.38 4.65
C PRO A 164 43.64 -27.47 3.47
N GLY A 165 43.37 -26.32 2.85
CA GLY A 165 42.41 -26.17 1.74
C GLY A 165 41.04 -25.68 2.17
N THR A 166 40.80 -25.51 3.46
CA THR A 166 39.59 -24.85 4.00
C THR A 166 39.84 -23.37 4.21
N SER A 167 38.73 -22.61 4.28
CA SER A 167 38.75 -21.17 4.65
C SER A 167 37.50 -20.83 5.45
N LEU A 168 37.59 -19.84 6.31
CA LEU A 168 36.48 -19.36 7.14
C LEU A 168 36.31 -17.88 6.97
N ASN A 169 35.10 -17.46 6.54
CA ASN A 169 34.65 -16.07 6.56
C ASN A 169 33.62 -15.92 7.68
N ARG A 170 33.61 -14.80 8.38
CA ARG A 170 32.70 -14.51 9.49
C ARG A 170 32.30 -13.04 9.47
N GLY A 171 31.02 -12.78 9.73
CA GLY A 171 30.49 -11.42 9.90
C GLY A 171 31.04 -10.73 11.14
N GLY A 172 31.39 -9.48 11.02
CA GLY A 172 31.78 -8.61 12.12
C GLY A 172 30.59 -7.89 12.75
N ILE A 173 30.80 -7.22 13.87
CA ILE A 173 29.81 -6.42 14.58
C ILE A 173 30.36 -5.04 14.84
N VAL A 174 29.53 -4.01 14.64
CA VAL A 174 29.83 -2.63 15.01
C VAL A 174 28.95 -2.26 16.21
N LYS A 175 29.58 -1.95 17.34
CA LYS A 175 28.96 -1.38 18.52
C LYS A 175 29.04 0.13 18.45
N PHE A 176 27.91 0.77 18.43
CA PHE A 176 27.75 2.23 18.55
C PHE A 176 27.53 2.62 20.01
N VAL A 177 28.25 3.63 20.49
CA VAL A 177 28.03 4.26 21.79
C VAL A 177 27.91 5.76 21.55
N LEU A 178 26.69 6.25 21.48
CA LEU A 178 26.34 7.58 20.99
C LEU A 178 25.69 8.42 22.08
N THR A 179 26.23 9.60 22.37
CA THR A 179 25.57 10.56 23.24
C THR A 179 24.69 11.47 22.39
N LEU A 180 23.37 11.29 22.49
CA LEU A 180 22.40 11.91 21.61
C LEU A 180 21.99 13.30 22.08
N PRO A 181 21.73 14.28 21.15
CA PRO A 181 21.19 15.58 21.49
C PRO A 181 19.77 15.48 22.05
N ALA A 182 19.35 16.53 22.78
CA ALA A 182 18.01 16.55 23.40
C ALA A 182 16.84 16.43 22.39
N GLY A 183 17.08 16.77 21.13
CA GLY A 183 16.09 16.71 20.07
C GLY A 183 15.80 15.29 19.56
N VAL A 184 16.63 14.30 19.84
CA VAL A 184 16.33 12.90 19.54
C VAL A 184 15.51 12.32 20.70
N THR A 185 14.28 11.98 20.47
CA THR A 185 13.35 11.53 21.53
C THR A 185 13.06 10.04 21.48
N ASN A 186 12.94 9.49 20.29
CA ASN A 186 12.66 8.07 20.05
C ASN A 186 13.49 7.57 18.87
N PRO A 187 14.76 7.19 19.08
CA PRO A 187 15.63 6.74 18.00
C PRO A 187 15.17 5.40 17.44
N VAL A 188 14.97 5.34 16.11
CA VAL A 188 14.47 4.16 15.40
C VAL A 188 15.51 3.51 14.49
N ARG A 189 16.64 4.20 14.22
CA ARG A 189 17.69 3.66 13.36
C ARG A 189 19.04 4.32 13.61
N VAL A 190 20.11 3.55 13.38
CA VAL A 190 21.48 4.06 13.31
C VAL A 190 22.10 3.63 12.00
N PHE A 191 22.79 4.55 11.31
CA PHE A 191 23.56 4.30 10.10
C PHE A 191 25.02 4.68 10.30
N LEU A 192 25.89 3.98 9.61
CA LEU A 192 27.30 4.32 9.41
C LEU A 192 27.54 4.44 7.90
N HIS A 193 27.82 5.65 7.45
CA HIS A 193 28.03 6.02 6.06
C HIS A 193 29.51 6.24 5.73
N GLY A 194 29.85 6.22 4.44
CA GLY A 194 31.19 6.52 3.93
C GLY A 194 32.10 5.30 3.80
N LEU A 195 31.52 4.10 3.79
CA LEU A 195 32.26 2.84 3.74
C LEU A 195 32.39 2.25 2.33
N GLY A 196 31.62 2.74 1.35
CA GLY A 196 31.52 2.19 -0.01
C GLY A 196 30.10 2.25 -0.53
N GLU A 197 29.67 1.23 -1.28
CA GLU A 197 28.33 1.21 -1.87
C GLU A 197 27.22 0.93 -0.86
N GLU A 198 27.51 0.26 0.25
CA GLU A 198 26.51 -0.11 1.26
C GLU A 198 26.83 0.50 2.64
N ASP A 199 25.80 0.96 3.32
CA ASP A 199 25.87 1.47 4.69
C ASP A 199 25.71 0.32 5.69
N ILE A 200 26.36 0.43 6.84
CA ILE A 200 26.10 -0.45 7.98
C ILE A 200 24.96 0.17 8.78
N ALA A 201 23.84 -0.55 8.94
CA ALA A 201 22.66 -0.04 9.61
C ALA A 201 22.06 -1.02 10.62
N VAL A 202 21.31 -0.50 11.59
CA VAL A 202 20.47 -1.26 12.51
C VAL A 202 19.18 -0.51 12.79
N LYS A 203 18.04 -1.20 12.70
CA LYS A 203 16.74 -0.70 13.16
C LYS A 203 16.67 -0.82 14.69
N LEU A 204 15.95 0.10 15.32
CA LEU A 204 15.82 0.17 16.77
C LEU A 204 14.35 0.20 17.17
N GLN A 205 14.01 -0.51 18.23
CA GLN A 205 12.66 -0.55 18.80
C GLN A 205 12.74 -0.48 20.32
N ASP A 206 11.77 0.16 20.95
CA ASP A 206 11.63 0.26 22.42
C ASP A 206 12.88 0.79 23.13
N ILE A 207 13.51 1.81 22.55
CA ILE A 207 14.73 2.41 23.08
C ILE A 207 14.40 3.41 24.18
N VAL A 208 14.77 3.09 25.41
CA VAL A 208 14.67 3.99 26.55
C VAL A 208 16.04 4.63 26.82
N LEU A 209 16.13 5.94 26.60
CA LEU A 209 17.35 6.71 26.88
C LEU A 209 17.38 7.14 28.34
N GLY A 210 18.48 6.86 29.02
CA GLY A 210 18.75 7.38 30.37
C GLY A 210 18.97 8.89 30.43
N SER A 211 19.18 9.45 31.63
CA SER A 211 19.51 10.88 31.81
C SER A 211 20.81 11.32 31.16
N ASP A 212 21.71 10.39 30.95
CA ASP A 212 22.98 10.58 30.21
C ASP A 212 22.82 10.57 28.69
N ARG A 213 21.61 10.18 28.21
CA ARG A 213 21.22 10.13 26.79
C ARG A 213 22.17 9.28 25.93
N ILE A 214 22.70 8.21 26.49
CA ILE A 214 23.57 7.28 25.76
C ILE A 214 22.73 6.21 25.08
N LEU A 215 22.84 6.15 23.75
CA LEU A 215 22.37 5.06 22.91
C LEU A 215 23.51 4.06 22.73
N THR A 216 23.25 2.79 23.02
CA THR A 216 24.14 1.68 22.66
C THR A 216 23.41 0.81 21.64
N ALA A 217 23.91 0.79 20.41
CA ALA A 217 23.35 0.01 19.32
C ALA A 217 24.38 -0.94 18.74
N PHE A 218 23.92 -2.06 18.15
CA PHE A 218 24.78 -3.06 17.54
C PHE A 218 24.28 -3.36 16.12
N ALA A 219 25.16 -3.22 15.13
CA ALA A 219 24.89 -3.57 13.74
C ALA A 219 25.83 -4.69 13.29
N GLN A 220 25.39 -5.50 12.35
CA GLN A 220 26.24 -6.46 11.66
C GLN A 220 27.00 -5.78 10.52
N CYS A 221 28.24 -6.20 10.26
CA CYS A 221 28.99 -5.83 9.07
C CYS A 221 29.44 -7.07 8.31
N GLY A 222 29.80 -6.88 7.03
CA GLY A 222 30.14 -7.97 6.12
C GLY A 222 31.35 -8.80 6.53
N TRP A 223 31.74 -9.71 5.65
CA TRP A 223 32.78 -10.71 5.88
C TRP A 223 34.18 -10.24 5.47
N GLU A 224 34.32 -8.97 5.10
CA GLU A 224 35.58 -8.36 4.73
C GLU A 224 35.95 -7.24 5.70
N ASP A 225 37.24 -7.03 5.89
CA ASP A 225 37.74 -5.91 6.67
C ASP A 225 37.51 -4.60 5.92
N VAL A 226 36.90 -3.61 6.60
CA VAL A 226 36.65 -2.29 6.03
C VAL A 226 37.56 -1.25 6.65
N SER A 227 38.49 -0.71 5.86
CA SER A 227 39.39 0.34 6.32
C SER A 227 38.71 1.69 6.27
N LEU A 228 38.66 2.37 7.43
CA LEU A 228 38.19 3.76 7.57
C LEU A 228 39.36 4.78 7.53
N GLY A 229 40.58 4.29 7.40
CA GLY A 229 41.75 5.12 7.44
C GLY A 229 41.83 6.17 6.33
N GLY A 230 41.93 7.46 6.70
CA GLY A 230 42.02 8.57 5.76
C GLY A 230 40.71 8.94 5.06
N ARG A 231 39.57 8.47 5.54
CA ARG A 231 38.23 8.84 5.06
C ARG A 231 37.40 9.36 6.23
N ASP A 232 36.67 10.43 6.00
CA ASP A 232 35.60 10.82 6.92
C ASP A 232 34.49 9.82 6.85
N PHE A 233 33.96 9.41 8.00
CA PHE A 233 32.75 8.63 8.10
C PHE A 233 31.69 9.38 8.91
N THR A 234 30.44 9.14 8.58
CA THR A 234 29.30 9.79 9.23
C THR A 234 28.45 8.76 9.93
N VAL A 235 28.11 9.01 11.19
CA VAL A 235 27.07 8.24 11.90
C VAL A 235 25.83 9.10 11.96
N THR A 236 24.72 8.53 11.47
CA THR A 236 23.40 9.15 11.49
C THR A 236 22.49 8.39 12.43
N VAL A 237 21.74 9.09 13.27
CA VAL A 237 20.65 8.56 14.08
C VAL A 237 19.35 9.17 13.57
N GLU A 238 18.39 8.33 13.27
CA GLU A 238 17.05 8.71 12.86
C GLU A 238 16.09 8.59 14.04
N ASP A 239 15.24 9.59 14.23
CA ASP A 239 14.17 9.59 15.21
C ASP A 239 12.84 9.12 14.58
N ALA A 240 11.90 8.64 15.36
CA ALA A 240 10.62 8.10 14.88
C ALA A 240 9.79 9.10 14.05
N ASP A 241 10.02 10.39 14.22
CA ASP A 241 9.40 11.44 13.39
C ASP A 241 10.08 11.62 12.01
N GLY A 242 11.07 10.78 11.67
CA GLY A 242 11.85 10.84 10.44
C GLY A 242 12.93 11.93 10.44
N THR A 243 13.20 12.60 11.58
CA THR A 243 14.29 13.55 11.68
C THR A 243 15.63 12.82 11.79
N ALA A 244 16.58 13.16 10.92
CA ALA A 244 17.95 12.64 10.97
C ALA A 244 18.89 13.58 11.72
N TRP A 245 19.83 12.99 12.44
CA TRP A 245 20.88 13.68 13.19
C TRP A 245 22.22 13.02 12.89
N SER A 246 23.16 13.74 12.31
CA SER A 246 24.44 13.18 11.87
C SER A 246 25.63 13.82 12.56
N ALA A 247 26.64 12.99 12.79
CA ALA A 247 27.96 13.42 13.28
C ALA A 247 29.04 12.78 12.40
N THR A 248 29.90 13.62 11.80
CA THR A 248 31.04 13.20 10.98
C THR A 248 32.30 13.14 11.81
N LYS A 249 33.12 12.13 11.60
CA LYS A 249 34.43 11.95 12.20
C LYS A 249 35.51 11.68 11.17
N GLU A 250 36.66 12.31 11.37
CA GLU A 250 37.94 11.95 10.76
C GLU A 250 38.59 10.85 11.62
N PRO A 251 38.77 9.61 11.12
CA PRO A 251 39.38 8.58 11.93
C PRO A 251 40.91 8.58 11.86
N ASP A 252 41.53 8.40 13.00
CA ASP A 252 42.88 7.90 13.06
C ASP A 252 42.86 6.41 12.66
N ALA A 253 43.32 6.06 11.46
CA ALA A 253 43.58 4.72 10.96
C ALA A 253 42.74 3.57 11.62
N MET A 254 41.43 3.62 11.51
CA MET A 254 40.54 2.57 12.05
C MET A 254 40.19 1.58 10.94
N THR A 255 40.16 0.28 11.29
CA THR A 255 39.65 -0.77 10.43
C THR A 255 38.51 -1.49 11.16
N LEU A 256 37.37 -1.67 10.51
CA LEU A 256 36.32 -2.55 10.98
C LEU A 256 36.69 -3.97 10.56
N MET A 257 37.06 -4.77 11.55
CA MET A 257 37.56 -6.13 11.35
C MET A 257 36.39 -7.10 11.17
N ALA A 258 36.40 -7.87 10.11
CA ALA A 258 35.51 -9.00 9.94
C ALA A 258 35.71 -10.04 11.07
N GLY A 259 34.63 -10.69 11.48
CA GLY A 259 34.69 -11.67 12.58
C GLY A 259 35.01 -11.08 13.96
N ALA A 260 35.00 -9.78 14.13
CA ALA A 260 35.32 -9.10 15.38
C ALA A 260 34.23 -8.11 15.81
N GLN A 261 34.22 -7.76 17.11
CA GLN A 261 33.43 -6.62 17.59
C GLN A 261 34.25 -5.34 17.46
N ASN A 262 33.76 -4.43 16.64
CA ASN A 262 34.29 -3.09 16.46
C ASN A 262 33.50 -2.09 17.33
N SER A 263 34.08 -0.96 17.72
CA SER A 263 33.38 0.04 18.53
C SER A 263 33.55 1.46 17.99
N ILE A 264 32.42 2.14 17.77
CA ILE A 264 32.38 3.54 17.38
C ILE A 264 31.75 4.35 18.52
N VAL A 265 32.51 5.32 19.06
CA VAL A 265 32.06 6.16 20.18
C VAL A 265 31.96 7.61 19.73
N ILE A 266 30.75 8.18 19.79
CA ILE A 266 30.48 9.59 19.46
C ILE A 266 29.81 10.27 20.64
N LYS A 267 30.49 11.26 21.23
CA LYS A 267 30.03 11.99 22.42
C LYS A 267 29.39 13.34 22.10
N THR A 268 29.73 13.94 20.96
CA THR A 268 29.29 15.28 20.56
C THR A 268 29.31 15.40 19.02
N GLY A 269 28.72 16.45 18.49
CA GLY A 269 28.82 16.80 17.07
C GLY A 269 27.60 16.43 16.25
N PHE A 270 26.55 15.83 16.83
CA PHE A 270 25.30 15.56 16.11
C PHE A 270 24.60 16.87 15.73
N ALA A 271 24.36 17.07 14.45
CA ALA A 271 23.56 18.14 13.87
C ALA A 271 22.38 17.61 13.10
N ARG A 272 21.27 18.33 13.13
CA ARG A 272 20.05 17.95 12.38
C ARG A 272 20.33 18.02 10.87
N GLN A 273 19.83 17.03 10.13
CA GLN A 273 19.95 16.91 8.69
C GLN A 273 18.57 16.83 8.03
N LEU A 274 18.48 17.18 6.75
CA LEU A 274 17.28 17.01 5.94
C LEU A 274 17.08 15.53 5.53
N PHE A 275 18.18 14.81 5.30
CA PHE A 275 18.23 13.43 4.84
C PHE A 275 19.04 12.55 5.80
N ALA A 276 18.91 11.26 5.66
CA ALA A 276 19.67 10.30 6.48
C ALA A 276 21.17 10.30 6.17
N GLY A 277 21.59 10.92 5.08
CA GLY A 277 22.97 11.10 4.68
C GLY A 277 23.08 11.53 3.23
N GLY A 278 24.32 11.65 2.74
CA GLY A 278 24.63 12.08 1.38
C GLY A 278 24.68 13.58 1.19
N ASP A 279 25.28 14.00 0.09
CA ASP A 279 25.41 15.41 -0.34
C ASP A 279 24.65 15.71 -1.65
N GLY A 280 23.97 14.68 -2.21
CA GLY A 280 23.19 14.77 -3.43
C GLY A 280 24.03 14.69 -4.72
N SER A 281 25.32 14.33 -4.62
CA SER A 281 26.17 14.00 -5.76
C SER A 281 25.94 12.56 -6.25
N ALA A 282 26.50 12.22 -7.41
CA ALA A 282 26.43 10.86 -7.95
C ALA A 282 27.18 9.85 -7.06
N ASP A 283 28.26 10.27 -6.41
CA ASP A 283 29.09 9.41 -5.56
C ASP A 283 28.52 9.29 -4.13
N ASP A 284 27.68 10.25 -3.70
CA ASP A 284 27.04 10.27 -2.38
C ASP A 284 25.61 10.82 -2.45
N PRO A 285 24.64 10.07 -3.01
CA PRO A 285 23.24 10.47 -3.13
C PRO A 285 22.60 10.80 -1.79
N TYR A 286 21.65 11.73 -1.75
CA TYR A 286 20.80 11.93 -0.57
C TYR A 286 20.04 10.64 -0.23
N ARG A 287 20.22 10.14 1.00
CA ARG A 287 19.59 8.92 1.48
C ARG A 287 18.26 9.22 2.14
N ILE A 288 17.22 8.54 1.70
CA ILE A 288 15.84 8.74 2.16
C ILE A 288 15.35 7.47 2.85
N THR A 289 14.92 7.60 4.10
CA THR A 289 14.45 6.49 4.96
C THR A 289 13.04 6.69 5.46
N SER A 290 12.44 7.87 5.25
CA SER A 290 11.13 8.21 5.79
C SER A 290 10.34 9.14 4.86
N ALA A 291 9.02 9.16 5.04
CA ALA A 291 8.11 10.07 4.33
C ALA A 291 8.50 11.54 4.55
N ARG A 292 8.95 11.89 5.74
CA ARG A 292 9.45 13.25 6.05
C ARG A 292 10.64 13.62 5.19
N GLN A 293 11.63 12.73 5.09
CA GLN A 293 12.83 12.97 4.28
C GLN A 293 12.50 13.02 2.79
N LEU A 294 11.57 12.16 2.32
CA LEU A 294 11.09 12.25 0.95
C LEU A 294 10.44 13.61 0.69
N ASN A 295 9.63 14.12 1.61
CA ASN A 295 9.03 15.46 1.50
C ASN A 295 10.07 16.59 1.57
N ASN A 296 11.20 16.39 2.24
CA ASN A 296 12.29 17.36 2.30
C ASN A 296 12.96 17.60 0.92
N MET A 297 12.67 16.80 -0.11
CA MET A 297 13.06 17.10 -1.49
C MET A 297 12.51 18.45 -1.98
N HIS A 298 11.45 18.99 -1.34
CA HIS A 298 10.88 20.30 -1.62
C HIS A 298 11.58 21.47 -0.89
N GLU A 299 12.48 21.20 0.04
CA GLU A 299 13.16 22.24 0.80
C GLU A 299 14.06 23.09 -0.11
N GLU A 300 14.13 24.40 0.19
CA GLU A 300 14.89 25.35 -0.60
C GLU A 300 16.39 24.97 -0.65
N GLY A 301 16.93 24.90 -1.85
CA GLY A 301 18.33 24.60 -2.11
C GLY A 301 18.66 23.11 -2.23
N VAL A 302 17.70 22.19 -2.00
CA VAL A 302 17.88 20.75 -2.24
C VAL A 302 17.93 20.49 -3.74
N LEU A 303 16.89 20.89 -4.47
CA LEU A 303 16.91 20.83 -5.93
C LEU A 303 17.64 22.06 -6.49
N LYS A 304 18.54 21.84 -7.42
CA LYS A 304 19.38 22.89 -8.01
C LYS A 304 19.08 23.03 -9.49
N SER A 305 18.95 24.28 -9.95
CA SER A 305 18.71 24.58 -11.36
C SER A 305 19.87 24.10 -12.23
N GLN A 306 19.56 23.29 -13.25
CA GLN A 306 20.50 22.75 -14.24
C GLN A 306 21.64 21.87 -13.67
N GLU A 307 21.63 21.57 -12.38
CA GLU A 307 22.52 20.58 -11.78
C GLU A 307 21.73 19.28 -11.51
N LYS A 308 22.34 18.14 -11.76
CA LYS A 308 21.73 16.84 -11.46
C LYS A 308 21.88 16.54 -9.97
N VAL A 309 20.77 16.29 -9.32
CA VAL A 309 20.73 15.92 -7.89
C VAL A 309 20.29 14.47 -7.77
N TYR A 310 21.03 13.70 -6.98
CA TYR A 310 20.85 12.26 -6.80
C TYR A 310 20.21 11.94 -5.46
N PHE A 311 19.18 11.10 -5.51
CA PHE A 311 18.46 10.60 -4.34
C PHE A 311 18.43 9.08 -4.37
N ARG A 312 18.52 8.46 -3.19
CA ARG A 312 18.44 7.01 -3.05
C ARG A 312 17.54 6.63 -1.88
N LEU A 313 16.56 5.76 -2.12
CA LEU A 313 15.81 5.14 -1.03
C LEU A 313 16.67 4.10 -0.31
N VAL A 314 16.53 4.04 1.00
CA VAL A 314 17.23 3.10 1.87
C VAL A 314 16.23 2.22 2.63
N ASP A 315 14.95 2.56 2.57
CA ASP A 315 13.85 1.76 3.12
C ASP A 315 12.57 1.98 2.31
N ASN A 316 11.58 1.11 2.55
CA ASN A 316 10.23 1.32 2.07
C ASN A 316 9.62 2.54 2.73
N ILE A 317 8.95 3.38 1.97
CA ILE A 317 8.35 4.62 2.44
C ILE A 317 6.83 4.52 2.39
N ASP A 318 6.17 4.69 3.52
CA ASP A 318 4.73 4.87 3.57
C ASP A 318 4.38 6.37 3.59
N LEU A 319 3.62 6.83 2.58
CA LEU A 319 3.15 8.22 2.47
C LEU A 319 1.74 8.41 3.04
N GLY A 320 1.22 7.48 3.79
CA GLY A 320 -0.15 7.46 4.29
C GLY A 320 -0.66 8.81 4.79
N GLY A 321 -1.54 9.43 4.01
CA GLY A 321 -2.18 10.70 4.35
C GLY A 321 -1.46 11.97 3.91
N ILE A 322 -0.32 11.89 3.23
CA ILE A 322 0.31 13.06 2.61
C ILE A 322 -0.29 13.26 1.21
N ASP A 323 -0.93 14.41 0.99
CA ASP A 323 -1.30 14.85 -0.36
C ASP A 323 -0.06 15.47 -1.01
N TRP A 324 0.58 14.68 -1.86
CA TRP A 324 1.89 14.97 -2.42
C TRP A 324 1.85 16.14 -3.40
N ILE A 325 2.73 17.10 -3.20
CA ILE A 325 3.00 18.17 -4.17
C ILE A 325 3.99 17.62 -5.20
N PRO A 326 3.68 17.64 -6.51
CA PRO A 326 4.58 17.08 -7.49
C PRO A 326 5.95 17.76 -7.52
N LEU A 327 7.01 16.99 -7.69
CA LEU A 327 8.33 17.55 -7.91
C LEU A 327 8.42 18.16 -9.32
N ASN A 328 9.17 19.25 -9.49
CA ASN A 328 9.43 19.88 -10.79
C ASN A 328 8.13 20.22 -11.58
N TYR A 329 7.12 20.74 -10.90
CA TYR A 329 5.81 21.05 -11.51
C TYR A 329 5.71 22.45 -12.11
N ALA A 330 6.62 23.36 -11.77
CA ALA A 330 6.61 24.76 -12.21
C ALA A 330 7.57 24.99 -13.37
N SER A 331 7.12 25.70 -14.41
CA SER A 331 8.02 26.15 -15.50
C SER A 331 9.14 27.06 -14.95
N PRO A 332 10.39 26.92 -15.38
CA PRO A 332 10.86 26.22 -16.59
C PRO A 332 11.19 24.72 -16.48
N TYR A 333 10.77 24.00 -15.43
CA TYR A 333 11.01 22.56 -15.23
C TYR A 333 12.51 22.22 -15.25
N GLU A 334 13.30 22.96 -14.51
CA GLU A 334 14.75 23.00 -14.65
C GLU A 334 15.52 22.03 -13.75
N TYR A 335 14.81 21.32 -12.88
CA TYR A 335 15.44 20.42 -11.93
C TYR A 335 15.71 19.05 -12.57
N LEU A 336 16.98 18.72 -12.71
CA LEU A 336 17.46 17.46 -13.22
C LEU A 336 17.64 16.48 -12.04
N ILE A 337 16.78 15.45 -11.99
CA ILE A 337 16.69 14.56 -10.84
C ILE A 337 17.13 13.16 -11.26
N ASP A 338 17.93 12.51 -10.42
CA ASP A 338 18.17 11.07 -10.47
C ASP A 338 17.60 10.45 -9.19
N PHE A 339 16.55 9.65 -9.34
CA PHE A 339 15.85 9.04 -8.22
C PHE A 339 16.02 7.52 -8.30
N ASP A 340 16.86 6.99 -7.43
CA ASP A 340 17.13 5.58 -7.26
C ASP A 340 16.25 5.01 -6.13
N GLY A 341 15.26 4.22 -6.49
CA GLY A 341 14.44 3.51 -5.51
C GLY A 341 15.16 2.36 -4.83
N ASN A 342 16.31 1.91 -5.36
CA ASN A 342 17.14 0.86 -4.78
C ASN A 342 16.37 -0.42 -4.43
N GLY A 343 15.33 -0.74 -5.20
CA GLY A 343 14.45 -1.88 -4.97
C GLY A 343 13.38 -1.66 -3.88
N HIS A 344 13.23 -0.47 -3.35
CA HIS A 344 12.23 -0.15 -2.33
C HIS A 344 10.90 0.32 -2.91
N THR A 345 9.89 0.33 -2.03
CA THR A 345 8.52 0.70 -2.35
C THR A 345 8.12 2.02 -1.69
N ILE A 346 7.41 2.86 -2.44
CA ILE A 346 6.66 4.01 -1.92
C ILE A 346 5.18 3.61 -1.91
N SER A 347 4.59 3.46 -0.73
CA SER A 347 3.21 3.01 -0.55
C SER A 347 2.28 4.14 -0.14
N ASN A 348 0.97 3.95 -0.35
CA ASN A 348 -0.09 4.89 0.01
C ASN A 348 0.13 6.30 -0.58
N PHE A 349 0.66 6.34 -1.81
CA PHE A 349 0.95 7.56 -2.52
C PHE A 349 -0.34 8.22 -3.02
N MET A 350 -0.57 9.47 -2.65
CA MET A 350 -1.72 10.25 -3.11
C MET A 350 -1.28 11.60 -3.66
N SER A 351 -1.87 12.04 -4.79
CA SER A 351 -1.77 13.42 -5.24
C SER A 351 -3.09 13.90 -5.84
N THR A 352 -3.63 14.98 -5.26
CA THR A 352 -4.79 15.71 -5.77
C THR A 352 -4.43 17.14 -6.21
N TYR A 353 -3.13 17.39 -6.39
CA TYR A 353 -2.61 18.71 -6.71
C TYR A 353 -3.23 19.26 -8.00
N SER A 354 -3.64 20.51 -7.98
CA SER A 354 -4.45 21.11 -9.06
C SER A 354 -3.75 21.22 -10.42
N SER A 355 -2.43 21.09 -10.45
CA SER A 355 -1.62 21.13 -11.66
C SER A 355 -0.66 19.96 -11.67
N TYR A 356 -0.83 19.04 -12.60
CA TYR A 356 0.04 17.88 -12.78
C TYR A 356 0.11 16.94 -11.56
N PRO A 357 -1.03 16.41 -11.05
CA PRO A 357 -1.02 15.50 -9.92
C PRO A 357 -0.27 14.21 -10.27
N SER A 358 0.83 13.96 -9.59
CA SER A 358 1.77 12.86 -9.86
C SER A 358 2.93 12.93 -8.87
N PHE A 359 3.86 11.98 -8.90
CA PHE A 359 5.09 12.11 -8.12
C PHE A 359 6.01 13.20 -8.70
N PHE A 360 6.23 13.18 -10.04
CA PHE A 360 6.89 14.27 -10.77
C PHE A 360 5.87 15.04 -11.62
N GLY A 361 5.82 16.35 -11.53
CA GLY A 361 5.11 17.15 -12.53
C GLY A 361 5.72 16.96 -13.92
N VAL A 362 7.04 17.10 -14.00
CA VAL A 362 7.87 16.72 -15.16
C VAL A 362 9.06 15.91 -14.68
N LEU A 363 9.18 14.67 -15.10
CA LEU A 363 10.41 13.92 -14.90
C LEU A 363 11.43 14.42 -15.94
N TYR A 364 12.42 15.16 -15.45
CA TYR A 364 13.61 15.57 -16.17
C TYR A 364 14.80 14.92 -15.49
N GLY A 365 15.42 13.96 -16.13
CA GLY A 365 16.44 13.08 -15.58
C GLY A 365 15.99 11.63 -15.52
N ASN A 366 16.22 10.94 -14.42
CA ASN A 366 16.01 9.50 -14.33
C ASN A 366 15.24 9.12 -13.04
N CYS A 367 14.40 8.09 -13.16
CA CYS A 367 13.77 7.41 -12.03
C CYS A 367 13.84 5.91 -12.25
N HIS A 368 14.40 5.17 -11.30
CA HIS A 368 14.61 3.73 -11.50
C HIS A 368 14.54 2.92 -10.21
N ASP A 369 14.31 1.61 -10.37
CA ASP A 369 14.34 0.61 -9.31
C ASP A 369 13.38 0.90 -8.14
N VAL A 370 12.16 1.37 -8.43
CA VAL A 370 11.16 1.73 -7.42
C VAL A 370 9.78 1.17 -7.75
N ALA A 371 9.02 0.78 -6.72
CA ALA A 371 7.60 0.50 -6.86
C ALA A 371 6.76 1.56 -6.14
N PHE A 372 5.66 1.98 -6.78
CA PHE A 372 4.60 2.77 -6.16
C PHE A 372 3.39 1.87 -5.97
N THR A 373 2.96 1.67 -4.75
CA THR A 373 1.84 0.78 -4.44
C THR A 373 0.72 1.52 -3.73
N ASN A 374 -0.50 1.05 -3.92
CA ASN A 374 -1.69 1.69 -3.38
C ASN A 374 -1.75 3.19 -3.73
N ALA A 375 -1.35 3.52 -4.97
CA ALA A 375 -1.29 4.91 -5.44
C ALA A 375 -2.67 5.42 -5.82
N VAL A 376 -2.96 6.69 -5.51
CA VAL A 376 -4.20 7.36 -5.88
C VAL A 376 -3.90 8.73 -6.48
N ILE A 377 -4.18 8.88 -7.76
CA ILE A 377 -4.03 10.14 -8.48
C ILE A 377 -5.40 10.64 -8.92
N GLU A 378 -5.71 11.88 -8.57
CA GLU A 378 -7.00 12.49 -8.91
C GLU A 378 -6.80 13.87 -9.52
N ASN A 379 -7.17 14.02 -10.78
CA ASN A 379 -7.10 15.27 -11.53
C ASN A 379 -8.50 15.79 -11.86
N ALA A 380 -9.07 16.53 -10.93
CA ALA A 380 -10.42 17.13 -11.11
C ALA A 380 -10.47 18.19 -12.22
N ASN A 381 -9.35 18.77 -12.60
CA ASN A 381 -9.26 19.82 -13.62
C ASN A 381 -8.94 19.29 -15.01
N GLY A 382 -8.60 18.00 -15.13
CA GLY A 382 -8.08 17.39 -16.33
C GLY A 382 -6.67 17.85 -16.67
N GLY A 383 -6.03 17.17 -17.58
CA GLY A 383 -4.66 17.44 -18.01
C GLY A 383 -3.82 16.18 -18.01
N ALA A 384 -2.52 16.31 -18.26
CA ALA A 384 -1.61 15.18 -18.25
C ALA A 384 -1.55 14.59 -16.84
N THR A 385 -1.82 13.29 -16.71
CA THR A 385 -2.02 12.62 -15.42
C THR A 385 -1.41 11.22 -15.45
N GLY A 386 -0.57 10.90 -14.46
CA GLY A 386 0.02 9.58 -14.26
C GLY A 386 0.59 9.45 -12.85
N ILE A 387 0.83 8.23 -12.38
CA ILE A 387 1.33 8.00 -11.00
C ILE A 387 2.76 8.52 -10.87
N LEU A 388 3.65 8.07 -11.74
CA LEU A 388 5.05 8.47 -11.67
C LEU A 388 5.25 9.92 -12.13
N GLY A 389 4.59 10.30 -13.22
CA GLY A 389 4.71 11.67 -13.71
C GLY A 389 3.56 12.12 -14.59
N SER A 390 3.24 13.41 -14.50
CA SER A 390 2.35 14.00 -15.49
C SER A 390 3.05 14.06 -16.85
N TYR A 391 4.37 14.33 -16.85
CA TYR A 391 5.20 14.30 -18.04
C TYR A 391 6.48 13.47 -17.82
N CYS A 392 6.90 12.69 -18.82
CA CYS A 392 8.25 12.17 -18.93
C CYS A 392 8.97 12.89 -20.08
N GLY A 393 9.88 13.76 -19.71
CA GLY A 393 10.49 14.70 -20.65
C GLY A 393 9.53 15.77 -21.18
N THR A 394 10.08 16.86 -21.66
CA THR A 394 9.34 17.98 -22.24
C THR A 394 10.24 18.82 -23.14
N THR A 395 9.68 19.80 -23.84
CA THR A 395 10.46 20.76 -24.63
C THR A 395 10.23 22.17 -24.08
N VAL A 396 11.29 22.80 -23.61
CA VAL A 396 11.26 24.18 -23.10
C VAL A 396 12.09 25.07 -24.01
N SER A 397 11.47 26.11 -24.56
CA SER A 397 12.16 27.03 -25.50
C SER A 397 12.87 26.34 -26.67
N GLY A 398 12.33 25.23 -27.14
CA GLY A 398 12.89 24.44 -28.24
C GLY A 398 14.01 23.46 -27.84
N VAL A 399 14.37 23.38 -26.58
CA VAL A 399 15.35 22.43 -26.04
C VAL A 399 14.61 21.25 -25.41
N LEU A 400 14.95 20.04 -25.83
CA LEU A 400 14.41 18.81 -25.22
C LEU A 400 15.05 18.59 -23.85
N GLN A 401 14.19 18.48 -22.84
CA GLN A 401 14.52 17.99 -21.49
C GLN A 401 14.05 16.54 -21.42
N ALA A 402 14.96 15.59 -21.63
CA ALA A 402 14.62 14.17 -21.69
C ALA A 402 14.35 13.59 -20.30
N GLY A 403 13.43 12.65 -20.23
CA GLY A 403 13.14 11.87 -19.03
C GLY A 403 13.32 10.37 -19.28
N GLU A 404 13.79 9.65 -18.27
CA GLU A 404 14.00 8.21 -18.32
C GLU A 404 13.33 7.52 -17.14
N ALA A 405 12.68 6.38 -17.39
CA ALA A 405 12.16 5.50 -16.35
C ALA A 405 12.61 4.07 -16.63
N HIS A 406 13.19 3.43 -15.62
CA HIS A 406 13.73 2.09 -15.78
C HIS A 406 13.44 1.23 -14.53
N ARG A 407 12.88 0.03 -14.74
CA ARG A 407 12.46 -0.85 -13.64
C ARG A 407 11.59 -0.14 -12.59
N VAL A 408 10.58 0.59 -13.07
CA VAL A 408 9.57 1.23 -12.22
C VAL A 408 8.27 0.46 -12.33
N HIS A 409 7.71 0.10 -11.18
CA HIS A 409 6.37 -0.47 -11.08
C HIS A 409 5.41 0.52 -10.45
N VAL A 410 4.18 0.61 -10.99
CA VAL A 410 3.10 1.38 -10.36
C VAL A 410 1.86 0.52 -10.18
N GLN A 411 1.25 0.60 -9.01
CA GLN A 411 -0.02 -0.05 -8.71
C GLN A 411 -0.97 0.96 -8.03
N GLY A 412 -2.19 1.06 -8.53
CA GLY A 412 -3.17 1.97 -7.93
C GLY A 412 -4.25 2.45 -8.87
N ARG A 413 -4.74 3.66 -8.64
CA ARG A 413 -5.85 4.27 -9.37
C ARG A 413 -5.47 5.63 -9.93
N VAL A 414 -5.93 5.90 -11.15
CA VAL A 414 -5.74 7.19 -11.81
C VAL A 414 -7.09 7.68 -12.31
N TYR A 415 -7.52 8.85 -11.81
CA TYR A 415 -8.70 9.53 -12.30
C TYR A 415 -8.33 10.87 -12.92
N SER A 416 -8.90 11.18 -14.09
CA SER A 416 -8.79 12.50 -14.72
C SER A 416 -10.14 12.94 -15.29
N ALA A 417 -10.64 14.10 -14.88
CA ALA A 417 -11.92 14.62 -15.33
C ALA A 417 -11.97 14.88 -16.84
N GLY A 418 -10.82 15.14 -17.47
CA GLY A 418 -10.73 15.33 -18.92
C GLY A 418 -11.00 16.71 -19.43
N GLY A 419 -10.91 16.85 -20.75
CA GLY A 419 -11.27 18.06 -21.49
C GLY A 419 -10.11 18.74 -22.23
N ASN A 420 -8.86 18.44 -21.92
CA ASN A 420 -7.68 19.15 -22.43
C ASN A 420 -6.84 18.38 -23.45
N LYS A 421 -7.13 17.11 -23.73
CA LYS A 421 -6.40 16.25 -24.68
C LYS A 421 -4.90 16.09 -24.36
N ASN A 422 -4.56 16.05 -23.07
CA ASN A 422 -3.18 15.98 -22.62
C ASN A 422 -2.72 14.55 -22.27
N GLY A 423 -3.65 13.62 -22.17
CA GLY A 423 -3.40 12.20 -21.95
C GLY A 423 -3.36 11.79 -20.50
N THR A 424 -3.80 10.56 -20.25
CA THR A 424 -3.76 9.89 -18.95
C THR A 424 -3.05 8.55 -19.10
N GLY A 425 -2.10 8.26 -18.22
CA GLY A 425 -1.41 6.96 -18.20
C GLY A 425 -1.26 6.41 -16.78
N GLY A 426 -0.95 5.14 -16.67
CA GLY A 426 -0.59 4.56 -15.39
C GLY A 426 0.73 5.14 -14.88
N LEU A 427 1.80 5.10 -15.67
CA LEU A 427 3.05 5.76 -15.34
C LEU A 427 3.00 7.27 -15.66
N PHE A 428 2.75 7.62 -16.92
CA PHE A 428 2.87 8.99 -17.42
C PHE A 428 1.65 9.44 -18.19
N GLY A 429 1.17 10.66 -17.92
CA GLY A 429 0.14 11.28 -18.74
C GLY A 429 0.64 11.58 -20.15
N ARG A 430 1.82 12.21 -20.26
CA ARG A 430 2.43 12.60 -21.53
C ARG A 430 3.92 12.28 -21.57
N ILE A 431 4.40 11.89 -22.74
CA ILE A 431 5.83 11.62 -22.95
C ILE A 431 6.37 12.43 -24.13
N CYS A 432 7.66 12.78 -24.07
CA CYS A 432 8.34 13.55 -25.09
C CYS A 432 9.85 13.27 -25.08
N GLY A 433 10.34 12.53 -26.05
CA GLY A 433 11.74 12.08 -26.06
C GLY A 433 12.08 11.23 -24.84
N ALA A 434 11.12 10.47 -24.37
CA ALA A 434 11.22 9.64 -23.20
C ALA A 434 11.85 8.29 -23.50
N ASN A 435 12.59 7.74 -22.53
CA ASN A 435 13.08 6.36 -22.56
C ASN A 435 12.48 5.59 -21.39
N ILE A 436 11.51 4.71 -21.67
CA ILE A 436 10.77 3.94 -20.65
C ILE A 436 11.05 2.46 -20.91
N THR A 437 11.77 1.82 -19.99
CA THR A 437 12.22 0.43 -20.18
C THR A 437 12.01 -0.40 -18.92
N ALA A 438 11.60 -1.66 -19.12
CA ALA A 438 11.37 -2.63 -18.05
C ALA A 438 10.43 -2.10 -16.95
N CYS A 439 9.41 -1.33 -17.35
CA CYS A 439 8.45 -0.74 -16.42
C CYS A 439 7.10 -1.48 -16.48
N SER A 440 6.31 -1.32 -15.42
CA SER A 440 5.01 -1.97 -15.37
C SER A 440 3.95 -1.15 -14.64
N ALA A 441 2.69 -1.39 -15.00
CA ALA A 441 1.55 -0.73 -14.38
C ALA A 441 0.38 -1.72 -14.16
N ASP A 442 -0.02 -1.86 -12.91
CA ASP A 442 -1.23 -2.58 -12.51
C ASP A 442 -2.24 -1.56 -11.95
N VAL A 443 -3.08 -1.01 -12.83
CA VAL A 443 -3.81 0.22 -12.52
C VAL A 443 -5.25 0.21 -12.99
N GLU A 444 -6.10 0.87 -12.19
CA GLU A 444 -7.46 1.24 -12.56
C GLU A 444 -7.45 2.69 -13.08
N ILE A 445 -7.74 2.89 -14.36
CA ILE A 445 -7.75 4.22 -14.98
C ILE A 445 -9.16 4.57 -15.42
N GLU A 446 -9.71 5.66 -14.91
CA GLU A 446 -10.91 6.29 -15.45
C GLU A 446 -10.60 7.73 -15.89
N SER A 447 -10.82 8.01 -17.17
CA SER A 447 -10.41 9.29 -17.72
C SER A 447 -11.43 9.84 -18.73
N GLY A 448 -11.70 11.14 -18.62
CA GLY A 448 -12.39 11.92 -19.63
C GLY A 448 -11.44 12.53 -20.68
N GLU A 449 -10.14 12.31 -20.56
CA GLU A 449 -9.14 12.76 -21.57
C GLU A 449 -9.21 11.93 -22.85
N ASP A 450 -8.76 12.54 -23.96
CA ASP A 450 -8.28 11.78 -25.13
C ASP A 450 -6.88 11.23 -24.84
N TYR A 451 -6.52 10.10 -25.41
CA TYR A 451 -5.22 9.45 -25.26
C TYR A 451 -4.98 8.86 -23.86
N VAL A 452 -5.47 7.67 -23.66
CA VAL A 452 -5.40 6.99 -22.37
C VAL A 452 -4.74 5.62 -22.52
N GLY A 453 -3.75 5.32 -21.69
CA GLY A 453 -3.05 4.02 -21.75
C GLY A 453 -2.44 3.60 -20.42
N GLY A 454 -2.09 2.32 -20.31
CA GLY A 454 -1.56 1.75 -19.06
C GLY A 454 -0.17 2.28 -18.70
N ILE A 455 0.71 2.48 -19.67
CA ILE A 455 2.03 3.08 -19.46
C ILE A 455 1.97 4.59 -19.69
N PHE A 456 1.49 5.03 -20.85
CA PHE A 456 1.44 6.46 -21.18
C PHE A 456 0.14 6.82 -21.89
N GLY A 457 -0.32 8.07 -21.68
CA GLY A 457 -1.46 8.60 -22.42
C GLY A 457 -1.06 9.09 -23.82
N TYR A 458 -0.23 10.09 -23.89
CA TYR A 458 0.02 10.87 -25.10
C TYR A 458 1.52 11.05 -25.38
N ASP A 459 2.00 10.63 -26.54
CA ASP A 459 3.38 10.84 -26.99
C ASP A 459 3.48 11.97 -28.00
N THR A 460 4.44 12.85 -27.81
CA THR A 460 4.76 13.96 -28.68
C THR A 460 5.98 13.74 -29.58
N GLY A 461 6.50 12.51 -29.58
CA GLY A 461 7.53 12.03 -30.52
C GLY A 461 8.90 11.79 -29.92
N LYS A 462 9.66 10.94 -30.57
CA LYS A 462 11.03 10.53 -30.24
C LYS A 462 11.15 9.77 -28.91
N SER A 463 10.11 9.06 -28.51
CA SER A 463 10.09 8.26 -27.30
C SER A 463 10.28 6.78 -27.62
N THR A 464 10.96 6.07 -26.72
CA THR A 464 11.08 4.61 -26.75
C THR A 464 10.38 4.02 -25.53
N VAL A 465 9.48 3.07 -25.74
CA VAL A 465 8.82 2.28 -24.70
C VAL A 465 9.15 0.82 -24.97
N ARG A 466 9.85 0.18 -24.06
CA ARG A 466 10.38 -1.17 -24.31
C ARG A 466 10.26 -2.05 -23.07
N ASP A 467 9.96 -3.33 -23.31
CA ASP A 467 9.95 -4.36 -22.27
C ASP A 467 9.04 -3.97 -21.10
N CYS A 468 7.84 -3.49 -21.40
CA CYS A 468 6.87 -3.03 -20.41
C CYS A 468 5.63 -3.92 -20.41
N TRP A 469 4.96 -4.00 -19.25
CA TRP A 469 3.68 -4.68 -19.18
C TRP A 469 2.63 -3.90 -18.41
N THR A 470 1.35 -4.23 -18.68
CA THR A 470 0.22 -3.59 -18.00
C THR A 470 -0.84 -4.58 -17.62
N ALA A 471 -1.51 -4.32 -16.48
CA ALA A 471 -2.67 -5.03 -15.99
C ALA A 471 -3.69 -4.05 -15.36
N GLY A 472 -4.85 -4.55 -15.01
CA GLY A 472 -5.93 -3.77 -14.45
C GLY A 472 -6.97 -3.35 -15.49
N HIS A 473 -7.53 -2.17 -15.35
CA HIS A 473 -8.63 -1.71 -16.18
C HIS A 473 -8.40 -0.28 -16.66
N VAL A 474 -8.64 -0.02 -17.94
CA VAL A 474 -8.66 1.33 -18.49
C VAL A 474 -10.04 1.62 -19.10
N LYS A 475 -10.65 2.72 -18.67
CA LYS A 475 -11.97 3.17 -19.06
C LYS A 475 -11.91 4.62 -19.49
N ALA A 476 -12.10 4.89 -20.80
CA ALA A 476 -12.01 6.25 -21.34
C ALA A 476 -12.85 6.42 -22.60
N GLY A 477 -12.93 7.66 -23.11
CA GLY A 477 -13.73 7.98 -24.29
C GLY A 477 -13.01 7.71 -25.58
N SER A 478 -11.78 8.17 -25.73
CA SER A 478 -11.12 8.25 -27.04
C SER A 478 -9.64 7.88 -26.96
N LYS A 479 -9.15 7.16 -27.97
CA LYS A 479 -7.74 6.79 -28.14
C LYS A 479 -7.18 6.03 -26.95
N VAL A 480 -7.77 4.87 -26.69
CA VAL A 480 -7.54 4.06 -25.50
C VAL A 480 -6.73 2.83 -25.86
N GLY A 481 -5.63 2.61 -25.17
CA GLY A 481 -4.80 1.41 -25.37
C GLY A 481 -4.30 0.81 -24.07
N GLY A 482 -4.02 -0.49 -24.07
CA GLY A 482 -3.49 -1.15 -22.88
C GLY A 482 -2.08 -0.67 -22.51
N ILE A 483 -1.23 -0.36 -23.46
CA ILE A 483 0.12 0.22 -23.25
C ILE A 483 0.09 1.73 -23.40
N GLY A 484 -0.44 2.23 -24.51
CA GLY A 484 -0.43 3.66 -24.82
C GLY A 484 -1.70 4.17 -25.45
N GLY A 485 -2.09 5.41 -25.12
CA GLY A 485 -3.23 6.08 -25.74
C GLY A 485 -2.93 6.50 -27.18
N GLY A 486 -1.81 7.17 -27.43
CA GLY A 486 -1.49 7.55 -28.78
C GLY A 486 -0.08 8.07 -29.04
N LEU A 487 0.46 7.67 -30.20
CA LEU A 487 1.69 8.20 -30.81
C LEU A 487 1.28 9.25 -31.85
N ILE A 488 1.55 10.51 -31.58
CA ILE A 488 1.05 11.64 -32.41
C ILE A 488 2.09 12.19 -33.35
N LYS A 489 3.36 12.11 -32.95
CA LYS A 489 4.47 12.52 -33.80
C LYS A 489 5.30 11.31 -34.22
N ALA A 490 6.16 11.54 -35.17
CA ALA A 490 7.03 10.51 -35.73
C ALA A 490 8.24 10.16 -34.86
N GLU A 491 8.87 9.04 -35.17
CA GLU A 491 10.11 8.56 -34.61
C GLU A 491 9.98 8.03 -33.17
N SER A 492 8.79 7.50 -32.82
CA SER A 492 8.58 6.80 -31.53
C SER A 492 8.47 5.30 -31.72
N GLU A 493 8.91 4.55 -30.75
CA GLU A 493 9.11 3.11 -30.85
C GLU A 493 8.52 2.39 -29.63
N ILE A 494 7.77 1.30 -29.87
CA ILE A 494 7.25 0.41 -28.84
C ILE A 494 7.73 -1.01 -29.14
N TYR A 495 8.48 -1.61 -28.21
CA TYR A 495 9.04 -2.94 -28.37
C TYR A 495 8.72 -3.86 -27.21
N ASN A 496 8.45 -5.14 -27.50
CA ASN A 496 8.40 -6.23 -26.53
C ASN A 496 7.52 -5.93 -25.31
N CYS A 497 6.37 -5.31 -25.54
CA CYS A 497 5.43 -4.99 -24.48
C CYS A 497 4.23 -5.95 -24.50
N PHE A 498 3.65 -6.25 -23.34
CA PHE A 498 2.39 -6.98 -23.29
C PHE A 498 1.36 -6.31 -22.39
N SER A 499 0.07 -6.56 -22.68
CA SER A 499 -1.02 -6.04 -21.90
C SER A 499 -2.01 -7.13 -21.52
N LEU A 500 -2.35 -7.16 -20.21
CA LEU A 500 -3.40 -7.97 -19.61
C LEU A 500 -4.66 -7.12 -19.34
N MET A 501 -4.60 -5.80 -19.52
CA MET A 501 -5.65 -4.87 -19.13
C MET A 501 -7.00 -5.19 -19.76
N LYS A 502 -8.08 -5.00 -18.99
CA LYS A 502 -9.40 -4.75 -19.55
C LYS A 502 -9.42 -3.37 -20.17
N VAL A 503 -9.81 -3.25 -21.45
CA VAL A 503 -9.85 -1.98 -22.18
C VAL A 503 -11.27 -1.64 -22.56
N GLU A 504 -11.76 -0.49 -22.11
CA GLU A 504 -13.07 0.05 -22.47
C GLU A 504 -12.94 1.43 -23.10
N GLY A 505 -13.28 1.55 -24.37
CA GLY A 505 -13.19 2.79 -25.13
C GLY A 505 -14.40 3.05 -26.02
N SER A 506 -14.66 4.31 -26.36
CA SER A 506 -15.74 4.66 -27.31
C SER A 506 -15.22 4.94 -28.72
N PHE A 507 -13.97 5.39 -28.83
CA PHE A 507 -13.39 5.82 -30.10
C PHE A 507 -11.88 5.50 -30.17
N GLN A 508 -11.46 4.73 -31.17
CA GLN A 508 -10.05 4.33 -31.40
C GLN A 508 -9.44 3.62 -30.17
N TYR A 509 -9.93 2.44 -29.86
CA TYR A 509 -9.47 1.67 -28.71
C TYR A 509 -8.83 0.34 -29.13
N ALA A 510 -7.85 -0.12 -28.37
CA ALA A 510 -7.15 -1.38 -28.65
C ALA A 510 -6.42 -1.94 -27.42
N GLY A 511 -5.99 -3.20 -27.52
CA GLY A 511 -5.27 -3.88 -26.45
C GLY A 511 -3.86 -3.33 -26.19
N ILE A 512 -3.19 -2.76 -27.17
CA ILE A 512 -1.83 -2.20 -27.03
C ILE A 512 -1.85 -0.68 -27.22
N LEU A 513 -2.26 -0.17 -28.39
CA LEU A 513 -2.17 1.26 -28.71
C LEU A 513 -3.48 1.77 -29.32
N GLY A 514 -4.10 2.78 -28.69
CA GLY A 514 -5.35 3.35 -29.17
C GLY A 514 -5.20 4.06 -30.53
N HIS A 515 -4.16 4.84 -30.71
CA HIS A 515 -3.98 5.69 -31.88
C HIS A 515 -2.51 5.84 -32.28
N ALA A 516 -2.20 5.60 -33.56
CA ALA A 516 -0.92 5.92 -34.13
C ALA A 516 -1.13 6.87 -35.34
N ASN A 517 -0.81 8.13 -35.17
CA ASN A 517 -0.99 9.15 -36.19
C ASN A 517 0.30 9.94 -36.41
N LEU A 518 0.42 10.46 -37.61
CA LEU A 518 1.33 11.58 -37.95
C LEU A 518 0.61 12.91 -37.79
N ASP A 519 1.34 13.91 -37.35
CA ASP A 519 1.00 15.28 -37.67
C ASP A 519 0.96 15.42 -39.21
N GLN A 520 -0.23 15.70 -39.75
CA GLN A 520 -0.47 15.83 -41.17
C GLN A 520 0.47 16.82 -41.90
N LYS A 521 1.12 17.70 -41.14
CA LYS A 521 2.10 18.66 -41.68
C LYS A 521 3.40 18.00 -42.15
N ASN A 522 3.71 16.81 -41.69
CA ASN A 522 4.93 16.07 -42.06
C ASN A 522 4.69 14.87 -42.99
N ALA A 523 3.47 14.68 -43.49
CA ALA A 523 3.09 13.59 -44.39
C ALA A 523 3.81 13.62 -45.75
N ASN A 524 4.57 14.67 -46.07
CA ASN A 524 5.30 14.82 -47.32
C ASN A 524 6.78 14.39 -47.29
N THR A 525 7.28 13.84 -46.19
CA THR A 525 8.64 13.30 -46.15
C THR A 525 8.62 11.84 -46.58
N THR A 526 8.98 11.62 -47.82
CA THR A 526 9.15 10.35 -48.48
C THR A 526 9.94 9.34 -47.63
N ASN A 527 9.32 8.17 -47.37
CA ASN A 527 9.98 6.91 -47.06
C ASN A 527 10.61 6.72 -45.66
N LYS A 528 10.18 7.39 -44.63
CA LYS A 528 10.53 6.96 -43.25
C LYS A 528 9.32 6.44 -42.52
N PRO A 529 9.45 5.33 -41.76
CA PRO A 529 8.42 4.91 -40.81
C PRO A 529 8.21 6.03 -39.81
N ASN A 530 6.97 6.25 -39.49
CA ASN A 530 6.64 7.30 -38.57
C ASN A 530 6.75 6.85 -37.12
N ASN A 531 6.27 5.66 -36.84
CA ASN A 531 6.38 4.99 -35.57
C ASN A 531 6.62 3.51 -35.83
N HIS A 532 7.26 2.84 -34.86
CA HIS A 532 7.60 1.43 -34.95
C HIS A 532 6.99 0.70 -33.74
N ILE A 533 6.24 -0.37 -34.03
CA ILE A 533 5.62 -1.22 -33.01
C ILE A 533 6.01 -2.66 -33.33
N GLU A 534 6.80 -3.29 -32.48
CA GLU A 534 7.36 -4.62 -32.74
C GLU A 534 7.30 -5.52 -31.52
N GLY A 535 7.04 -6.81 -31.74
CA GLY A 535 7.11 -7.84 -30.74
C GLY A 535 6.11 -7.69 -29.58
N CYS A 536 5.01 -6.94 -29.78
CA CYS A 536 4.04 -6.67 -28.73
C CYS A 536 2.97 -7.76 -28.68
N ILE A 537 2.47 -8.04 -27.44
CA ILE A 537 1.52 -9.12 -27.18
C ILE A 537 0.27 -8.58 -26.51
N ALA A 538 -0.88 -8.62 -27.18
CA ALA A 538 -2.18 -8.32 -26.61
C ALA A 538 -2.78 -9.59 -25.99
N TRP A 539 -2.73 -9.67 -24.68
CA TRP A 539 -3.31 -10.77 -23.87
C TRP A 539 -4.39 -10.27 -22.92
N ASN A 540 -5.07 -9.22 -23.38
CA ASN A 540 -6.07 -8.48 -22.61
C ASN A 540 -7.20 -9.41 -22.13
N GLU A 541 -7.75 -9.13 -20.97
CA GLU A 541 -8.93 -9.79 -20.44
C GLU A 541 -10.11 -9.59 -21.40
N SER A 542 -10.38 -8.33 -21.75
CA SER A 542 -11.36 -7.95 -22.77
C SER A 542 -11.01 -6.61 -23.39
N ILE A 543 -11.50 -6.37 -24.61
CA ILE A 543 -11.43 -5.08 -25.30
C ILE A 543 -12.85 -4.77 -25.79
N SER A 544 -13.48 -3.74 -25.25
CA SER A 544 -14.89 -3.48 -25.48
C SER A 544 -15.24 -2.03 -25.75
N SER A 545 -16.36 -1.83 -26.42
CA SER A 545 -16.91 -0.50 -26.69
C SER A 545 -17.75 0.00 -25.51
N ARG A 546 -17.55 1.27 -25.13
CA ARG A 546 -18.41 2.02 -24.17
C ARG A 546 -19.50 2.85 -24.86
N ALA A 547 -19.52 2.84 -26.16
CA ALA A 547 -20.38 3.76 -26.86
C ALA A 547 -21.85 3.40 -26.66
N THR A 548 -22.66 4.40 -26.37
CA THR A 548 -24.12 4.30 -26.32
C THR A 548 -24.70 4.48 -27.71
N ASP A 549 -25.87 3.86 -27.98
CA ASP A 549 -26.56 3.96 -29.26
C ASP A 549 -26.64 5.40 -29.80
N GLY A 550 -26.18 5.56 -31.05
CA GLY A 550 -26.26 6.81 -31.79
C GLY A 550 -24.99 7.69 -31.78
N ALA A 551 -23.92 7.29 -31.11
CA ALA A 551 -22.63 7.98 -31.23
C ALA A 551 -21.85 7.50 -32.47
N GLU A 552 -21.10 8.38 -33.12
CA GLU A 552 -20.18 7.98 -34.21
C GLU A 552 -19.02 7.16 -33.64
N HIS A 553 -18.97 5.87 -33.92
CA HIS A 553 -17.91 4.96 -33.53
C HIS A 553 -16.92 4.77 -34.67
N TYR A 554 -15.65 5.04 -34.44
CA TYR A 554 -14.63 4.93 -35.46
C TYR A 554 -13.45 4.13 -34.96
N SER A 555 -13.15 3.01 -35.60
CA SER A 555 -11.95 2.21 -35.44
C SER A 555 -11.69 1.60 -34.07
N SER A 556 -11.57 0.32 -34.04
CA SER A 556 -11.08 -0.46 -32.90
C SER A 556 -10.19 -1.58 -33.41
N GLY A 557 -9.32 -2.09 -32.57
CA GLY A 557 -8.44 -3.20 -32.93
C GLY A 557 -7.90 -3.91 -31.70
N VAL A 558 -7.25 -5.05 -31.90
CA VAL A 558 -6.64 -5.76 -30.80
C VAL A 558 -5.24 -5.24 -30.49
N ILE A 559 -4.43 -4.92 -31.49
CA ILE A 559 -3.11 -4.32 -31.31
C ILE A 559 -3.17 -2.80 -31.41
N VAL A 560 -3.73 -2.25 -32.49
CA VAL A 560 -3.83 -0.81 -32.73
C VAL A 560 -5.26 -0.45 -33.11
N GLY A 561 -5.85 0.55 -32.44
CA GLY A 561 -7.22 0.98 -32.71
C GLY A 561 -7.35 1.81 -34.00
N PHE A 562 -6.36 2.66 -34.29
CA PHE A 562 -6.32 3.47 -35.50
C PHE A 562 -4.89 3.80 -35.88
N THR A 563 -4.64 3.80 -37.20
CA THR A 563 -3.39 4.26 -37.79
C THR A 563 -3.65 5.01 -39.11
N ALA A 564 -3.10 6.21 -39.23
CA ALA A 564 -3.42 7.12 -40.34
C ALA A 564 -2.42 7.10 -41.49
N THR A 565 -1.19 6.68 -41.26
CA THR A 565 -0.11 6.67 -42.27
C THR A 565 0.96 5.66 -41.89
N GLN A 566 2.01 5.59 -42.67
CA GLN A 566 3.11 4.62 -42.62
C GLN A 566 3.66 4.34 -41.21
N ASN A 567 2.95 3.52 -40.46
CA ASN A 567 3.46 2.95 -39.22
C ASN A 567 3.89 1.50 -39.50
N TYR A 568 4.95 1.05 -38.82
CA TYR A 568 5.38 -0.32 -38.90
C TYR A 568 4.85 -1.11 -37.73
N LEU A 569 4.11 -2.16 -38.05
CA LEU A 569 3.63 -3.16 -37.10
C LEU A 569 4.32 -4.48 -37.43
N VAL A 570 5.23 -4.92 -36.56
CA VAL A 570 6.08 -6.09 -36.81
C VAL A 570 5.90 -7.11 -35.68
N ASP A 571 5.66 -8.38 -36.07
CA ASP A 571 5.65 -9.52 -35.15
C ASP A 571 4.81 -9.31 -33.85
N CYS A 572 3.64 -8.70 -34.01
CA CYS A 572 2.69 -8.51 -32.89
C CYS A 572 1.69 -9.66 -32.84
N TYR A 573 1.43 -10.16 -31.60
CA TYR A 573 0.54 -11.28 -31.35
C TYR A 573 -0.63 -10.89 -30.47
N ARG A 574 -1.71 -11.68 -30.56
CA ARG A 574 -2.85 -11.60 -29.68
C ARG A 574 -3.19 -12.98 -29.10
N LYS A 575 -3.87 -13.01 -27.97
CA LYS A 575 -4.50 -14.19 -27.42
C LYS A 575 -5.50 -14.75 -28.45
N ALA A 576 -5.53 -16.07 -28.65
CA ALA A 576 -6.36 -16.69 -29.67
C ALA A 576 -7.86 -16.44 -29.48
N ASP A 577 -8.31 -16.49 -28.23
CA ASP A 577 -9.70 -16.38 -27.78
C ASP A 577 -10.01 -15.07 -27.04
N ILE A 578 -9.30 -14.01 -27.38
CA ILE A 578 -9.49 -12.69 -26.74
C ILE A 578 -10.94 -12.21 -26.89
N GLU A 579 -11.54 -11.76 -25.83
CA GLU A 579 -12.85 -11.12 -25.86
C GLU A 579 -12.73 -9.73 -26.46
N PHE A 580 -13.26 -9.54 -27.66
CA PHE A 580 -13.18 -8.32 -28.42
C PHE A 580 -14.53 -7.92 -28.99
N SER A 581 -15.01 -6.72 -28.61
CA SER A 581 -16.19 -6.09 -29.20
C SER A 581 -15.76 -5.01 -30.18
N GLU A 582 -16.03 -5.22 -31.47
CA GLU A 582 -15.84 -4.21 -32.49
C GLU A 582 -16.76 -3.02 -32.29
N CYS A 583 -16.32 -1.84 -32.67
CA CYS A 583 -17.22 -0.71 -32.79
C CYS A 583 -18.22 -0.94 -33.95
N GLU A 584 -19.45 -0.39 -33.86
CA GLU A 584 -20.50 -0.56 -34.86
C GLU A 584 -20.04 -0.17 -36.28
N LYS A 585 -19.24 0.87 -36.38
CA LYS A 585 -18.76 1.35 -37.67
C LYS A 585 -17.83 0.33 -38.37
N ASN A 586 -16.99 -0.37 -37.60
CA ASN A 586 -16.18 -1.45 -38.15
C ASN A 586 -17.07 -2.62 -38.61
N ALA A 587 -18.07 -2.97 -37.86
CA ALA A 587 -19.03 -4.03 -38.17
C ALA A 587 -19.85 -3.68 -39.42
N GLU A 588 -20.35 -2.45 -39.56
CA GLU A 588 -21.04 -1.98 -40.78
C GLU A 588 -20.15 -2.02 -42.03
N LEU A 589 -18.86 -1.82 -41.90
CA LEU A 589 -17.91 -1.88 -43.00
C LEU A 589 -17.43 -3.31 -43.30
N GLY A 590 -17.90 -4.29 -42.53
CA GLY A 590 -17.57 -5.71 -42.73
C GLY A 590 -16.18 -6.11 -42.23
N TYR A 591 -15.60 -5.34 -41.31
CA TYR A 591 -14.34 -5.74 -40.69
C TYR A 591 -14.59 -6.81 -39.64
N VAL A 592 -13.95 -7.94 -39.82
CA VAL A 592 -13.99 -9.07 -38.88
C VAL A 592 -12.61 -9.24 -38.28
N VAL A 593 -12.51 -9.65 -37.03
CA VAL A 593 -11.25 -10.06 -36.40
C VAL A 593 -10.67 -11.23 -37.24
N THR A 594 -9.81 -10.91 -38.16
CA THR A 594 -9.08 -11.89 -38.96
C THR A 594 -7.60 -11.82 -38.61
N ASN A 595 -6.86 -12.89 -38.89
CA ASN A 595 -5.40 -12.91 -38.81
C ASN A 595 -4.79 -11.95 -39.86
N GLN A 596 -5.12 -10.68 -39.79
CA GLN A 596 -4.54 -9.70 -40.69
C GLN A 596 -3.14 -9.32 -40.23
N GLY A 597 -2.26 -9.91 -40.88
CA GLY A 597 -0.92 -9.61 -41.26
C GLY A 597 -0.10 -8.85 -40.21
N ASN A 598 0.76 -9.57 -39.50
CA ASN A 598 2.01 -9.00 -39.05
C ASN A 598 2.90 -8.73 -40.26
N ALA A 599 3.50 -7.56 -40.33
CA ALA A 599 4.60 -7.32 -41.22
C ALA A 599 5.88 -7.89 -40.64
N GLY A 600 6.53 -8.80 -41.35
CA GLY A 600 7.85 -9.28 -40.94
C GLY A 600 8.98 -8.34 -41.36
N PRO A 601 10.22 -8.58 -40.86
CA PRO A 601 11.38 -7.81 -41.27
C PRO A 601 11.51 -7.76 -42.82
N GLY A 602 11.49 -6.56 -43.35
CA GLY A 602 11.59 -6.32 -44.81
C GLY A 602 10.25 -6.25 -45.59
N ASN A 603 9.10 -6.49 -44.91
CA ASN A 603 7.78 -6.30 -45.52
C ASN A 603 6.81 -5.63 -44.55
N PRO A 604 7.04 -4.38 -44.20
CA PRO A 604 6.19 -3.67 -43.25
C PRO A 604 4.77 -3.47 -43.79
N LEU A 605 3.76 -3.62 -42.97
CA LEU A 605 2.41 -3.19 -43.33
C LEU A 605 2.36 -1.67 -43.44
N VAL A 606 1.98 -1.20 -44.60
CA VAL A 606 1.76 0.21 -44.89
C VAL A 606 0.26 0.45 -44.78
N CYS A 607 -0.14 1.25 -43.80
CA CYS A 607 -1.51 1.63 -43.65
C CYS A 607 -1.92 2.66 -44.68
N GLY A 608 -3.09 2.47 -45.29
CA GLY A 608 -3.66 3.44 -46.24
C GLY A 608 -4.05 4.75 -45.51
N SER A 609 -4.39 5.75 -46.30
CA SER A 609 -4.79 7.08 -45.83
C SER A 609 -6.23 7.16 -45.28
N ASN A 610 -7.00 6.06 -45.42
CA ASN A 610 -8.39 6.05 -44.98
C ASN A 610 -8.50 5.58 -43.54
N ARG A 611 -8.92 6.46 -42.66
CA ARG A 611 -9.05 6.22 -41.20
C ARG A 611 -10.05 5.11 -40.78
N TYR A 612 -10.85 4.66 -41.76
CA TYR A 612 -11.87 3.60 -41.54
C TYR A 612 -11.40 2.21 -41.96
N ASP A 613 -10.22 2.08 -42.55
CA ASP A 613 -9.78 0.84 -43.17
C ASP A 613 -9.06 -0.12 -42.21
N PHE A 614 -8.82 0.24 -40.94
CA PHE A 614 -7.88 -0.52 -40.12
C PHE A 614 -8.32 -0.71 -38.66
N ALA A 615 -8.56 -1.95 -38.35
CA ALA A 615 -8.40 -2.51 -37.03
C ALA A 615 -7.28 -3.55 -37.09
N TYR A 616 -6.06 -3.23 -36.66
CA TYR A 616 -4.98 -4.21 -36.68
C TYR A 616 -5.12 -5.15 -35.47
N HIS A 617 -5.25 -6.42 -35.76
CA HIS A 617 -5.51 -7.41 -34.75
C HIS A 617 -4.30 -8.22 -34.34
N GLY A 618 -3.20 -8.11 -35.04
CA GLY A 618 -2.03 -8.95 -34.84
C GLY A 618 -2.29 -10.43 -35.17
N GLN A 619 -1.26 -11.22 -35.09
CA GLN A 619 -1.34 -12.65 -35.34
C GLN A 619 -1.96 -13.36 -34.13
N ALA A 620 -2.89 -14.29 -34.37
CA ALA A 620 -3.39 -15.12 -33.27
C ALA A 620 -2.28 -16.06 -32.78
N ALA A 621 -2.03 -16.07 -31.48
CA ALA A 621 -1.19 -17.08 -30.87
C ALA A 621 -1.82 -18.48 -31.03
N PRO A 622 -1.05 -19.56 -31.03
CA PRO A 622 -1.62 -20.91 -30.92
C PRO A 622 -2.53 -21.04 -29.70
N ALA A 623 -3.57 -21.87 -29.80
CA ALA A 623 -4.58 -22.00 -28.74
C ALA A 623 -3.97 -22.41 -27.36
N GLU A 624 -2.90 -23.20 -27.39
CA GLU A 624 -2.19 -23.68 -26.19
C GLU A 624 -1.03 -22.77 -25.78
N ALA A 625 -0.85 -21.64 -26.45
CA ALA A 625 0.28 -20.76 -26.14
C ALA A 625 0.08 -20.00 -24.84
N THR A 626 1.17 -19.78 -24.12
CA THR A 626 1.26 -18.83 -23.01
C THR A 626 1.94 -17.56 -23.48
N ILE A 627 1.82 -16.46 -22.74
CA ILE A 627 2.52 -15.21 -23.07
C ILE A 627 4.03 -15.47 -23.15
N SER A 628 4.59 -16.19 -22.16
CA SER A 628 6.03 -16.54 -22.14
C SER A 628 6.46 -17.37 -23.35
N SER A 629 5.60 -18.27 -23.83
CA SER A 629 5.93 -19.07 -25.02
C SER A 629 5.96 -18.22 -26.29
N VAL A 630 5.06 -17.25 -26.40
CA VAL A 630 5.04 -16.30 -27.52
C VAL A 630 6.25 -15.36 -27.42
N ALA A 631 6.51 -14.80 -26.24
CA ALA A 631 7.66 -13.93 -25.98
C ALA A 631 8.99 -14.62 -26.33
N ARG A 632 9.14 -15.89 -25.95
CA ARG A 632 10.31 -16.70 -26.32
C ARG A 632 10.44 -16.89 -27.83
N SER A 633 9.32 -17.11 -28.53
CA SER A 633 9.34 -17.24 -29.99
C SER A 633 9.70 -15.93 -30.72
N LEU A 634 9.42 -14.81 -30.06
CA LEU A 634 9.79 -13.45 -30.51
C LEU A 634 11.23 -13.08 -30.14
N GLY A 635 11.93 -13.92 -29.39
CA GLY A 635 13.31 -13.68 -28.98
C GLY A 635 13.47 -12.61 -27.92
N TRP A 636 12.47 -12.45 -27.02
CA TRP A 636 12.62 -11.57 -25.88
C TRP A 636 13.81 -11.99 -25.03
N SER A 637 14.54 -11.00 -24.52
CA SER A 637 15.78 -11.24 -23.78
C SER A 637 15.54 -11.84 -22.42
N GLU A 638 16.13 -13.00 -22.15
CA GLU A 638 16.11 -13.64 -20.82
C GLU A 638 16.93 -12.89 -19.76
N SER A 639 17.73 -11.91 -20.16
CA SER A 639 18.37 -10.98 -19.20
C SER A 639 17.42 -9.91 -18.68
N VAL A 640 16.26 -9.73 -19.33
CA VAL A 640 15.23 -8.75 -18.96
C VAL A 640 13.98 -9.47 -18.42
N TRP A 641 13.68 -10.64 -18.97
CA TRP A 641 12.47 -11.39 -18.68
C TRP A 641 12.76 -12.80 -18.16
N ASP A 642 12.25 -13.16 -17.02
CA ASP A 642 12.07 -14.57 -16.69
C ASP A 642 10.86 -15.12 -17.44
N LEU A 643 11.13 -16.01 -18.41
CA LEU A 643 10.12 -16.65 -19.25
C LEU A 643 9.79 -18.07 -18.77
N SER A 644 10.22 -18.51 -17.60
CA SER A 644 10.01 -19.87 -17.10
C SER A 644 8.56 -20.21 -16.79
N GLY A 645 7.79 -19.22 -16.34
CA GLY A 645 6.36 -19.31 -16.07
C GLY A 645 5.47 -19.17 -17.31
N SER A 646 4.15 -19.12 -17.13
CA SER A 646 3.17 -18.86 -18.20
C SER A 646 3.10 -17.39 -18.61
N VAL A 647 3.44 -16.50 -17.69
CA VAL A 647 3.50 -15.03 -17.88
C VAL A 647 4.95 -14.58 -17.66
N PRO A 648 5.50 -13.72 -18.55
CA PRO A 648 6.83 -13.16 -18.37
C PRO A 648 6.92 -12.30 -17.12
N VAL A 649 8.03 -12.41 -16.39
CA VAL A 649 8.33 -11.60 -15.21
C VAL A 649 9.60 -10.80 -15.48
N LEU A 650 9.59 -9.51 -15.14
CA LEU A 650 10.78 -8.66 -15.28
C LEU A 650 11.84 -9.04 -14.25
N THR A 651 13.07 -9.30 -14.70
CA THR A 651 14.19 -9.61 -13.82
C THR A 651 14.76 -8.34 -13.16
N GLY A 652 15.19 -8.44 -11.90
CA GLY A 652 15.87 -7.35 -11.18
C GLY A 652 14.98 -6.13 -10.85
N THR A 653 13.67 -6.26 -10.97
CA THR A 653 12.71 -5.27 -10.44
C THR A 653 12.39 -5.58 -8.98
N VAL A 654 11.81 -4.60 -8.27
CA VAL A 654 11.04 -4.91 -7.07
C VAL A 654 10.06 -6.01 -7.43
N GLU A 655 10.06 -7.11 -6.68
CA GLU A 655 9.30 -8.31 -7.04
C GLU A 655 7.79 -8.03 -7.02
N VAL A 656 7.27 -7.60 -8.16
CA VAL A 656 5.83 -7.45 -8.39
C VAL A 656 5.48 -8.36 -9.56
N LEU A 657 4.89 -9.50 -9.24
CA LEU A 657 4.43 -10.44 -10.26
C LEU A 657 3.22 -9.84 -11.00
N PRO A 658 3.14 -9.99 -12.34
CA PRO A 658 1.91 -9.67 -13.05
C PRO A 658 0.75 -10.47 -12.44
N PRO A 659 -0.41 -9.87 -12.19
CA PRO A 659 -1.54 -10.57 -11.62
C PRO A 659 -2.00 -11.68 -12.58
N VAL A 660 -2.01 -12.91 -12.11
CA VAL A 660 -2.42 -14.09 -12.91
C VAL A 660 -3.93 -14.13 -13.09
N GLU A 661 -4.67 -13.70 -12.08
CA GLU A 661 -6.12 -13.46 -12.11
C GLU A 661 -6.44 -12.35 -11.13
N ARG A 662 -7.05 -11.28 -11.59
CA ARG A 662 -7.66 -10.30 -10.71
C ARG A 662 -9.06 -10.75 -10.33
N PRO A 663 -9.44 -10.71 -9.05
CA PRO A 663 -10.85 -10.82 -8.70
C PRO A 663 -11.59 -9.68 -9.41
N THR A 664 -12.57 -10.03 -10.21
CA THR A 664 -13.43 -9.08 -10.89
C THR A 664 -14.14 -8.22 -9.86
N SER A 665 -13.93 -6.92 -9.93
CA SER A 665 -14.60 -5.83 -9.22
C SER A 665 -14.33 -5.64 -7.73
N GLY A 666 -13.83 -4.47 -7.38
CA GLY A 666 -14.11 -3.82 -6.11
C GLY A 666 -13.36 -4.30 -4.89
N ALA A 667 -12.10 -4.74 -5.01
CA ALA A 667 -11.24 -4.85 -3.83
C ALA A 667 -11.05 -3.44 -3.25
N SER A 668 -11.76 -3.14 -2.18
CA SER A 668 -11.46 -1.99 -1.34
C SER A 668 -10.07 -2.20 -0.76
N LEU A 669 -9.12 -1.33 -1.11
CA LEU A 669 -7.79 -1.35 -0.54
C LEU A 669 -7.89 -0.76 0.86
N VAL A 670 -7.81 -1.62 1.87
CA VAL A 670 -7.74 -1.18 3.26
C VAL A 670 -6.31 -0.75 3.53
N PRO A 671 -6.05 0.53 3.78
CA PRO A 671 -4.72 0.98 4.15
C PRO A 671 -4.25 0.32 5.45
N PRO A 672 -2.96 0.06 5.62
CA PRO A 672 -2.42 -0.43 6.90
C PRO A 672 -2.67 0.57 8.03
N GLY A 673 -2.63 0.11 9.27
CA GLY A 673 -2.72 0.96 10.45
C GLY A 673 -1.58 1.98 10.52
N ASP A 674 -1.81 3.09 11.22
CA ASP A 674 -0.81 4.14 11.42
C ASP A 674 -0.14 4.00 12.80
N ASP A 675 1.03 3.39 12.84
CA ASP A 675 1.77 3.16 14.08
C ASP A 675 2.29 4.46 14.72
N ALA A 676 2.52 5.50 13.93
CA ALA A 676 2.94 6.80 14.46
C ALA A 676 1.81 7.48 15.25
N LEU A 677 0.58 7.43 14.73
CA LEU A 677 -0.60 7.92 15.45
C LEU A 677 -0.93 7.03 16.65
N ARG A 678 -0.76 5.71 16.55
CA ARG A 678 -0.89 4.78 17.69
C ARG A 678 0.06 5.16 18.82
N GLY A 679 1.31 5.46 18.51
CA GLY A 679 2.34 5.87 19.49
C GLY A 679 2.05 7.17 20.23
N LEU A 680 1.14 8.03 19.74
CA LEU A 680 0.72 9.24 20.44
C LEU A 680 -0.19 8.94 21.65
N GLY A 681 -0.80 7.76 21.72
CA GLY A 681 -1.74 7.39 22.73
C GLY A 681 -3.07 8.15 22.66
N GLU A 682 -3.95 7.89 23.62
CA GLU A 682 -5.23 8.55 23.69
C GLU A 682 -5.11 10.01 24.15
N VAL A 683 -5.91 10.85 23.55
CA VAL A 683 -6.06 12.26 23.94
C VAL A 683 -7.44 12.49 24.52
N ARG A 684 -7.53 13.31 25.56
CA ARG A 684 -8.80 13.77 26.15
C ARG A 684 -8.76 15.26 26.38
N PRO A 685 -9.75 15.99 25.86
CA PRO A 685 -9.84 17.42 26.14
C PRO A 685 -10.11 17.69 27.62
N THR A 686 -9.59 18.83 28.08
CA THR A 686 -9.90 19.38 29.42
C THR A 686 -10.63 20.71 29.27
N ASP A 687 -11.30 21.17 30.35
CA ASP A 687 -11.94 22.49 30.33
C ASP A 687 -11.00 23.59 29.88
N GLY A 688 -11.46 24.43 29.00
CA GLY A 688 -10.72 25.54 28.41
C GLY A 688 -10.46 25.38 26.93
N ASN A 689 -9.89 26.37 26.27
CA ASN A 689 -9.60 26.39 24.83
C ASN A 689 -10.79 25.99 23.93
N GLY A 690 -12.01 26.45 24.31
CA GLY A 690 -13.23 26.13 23.60
C GLY A 690 -13.94 24.86 24.07
N TRP A 691 -13.31 24.05 24.91
CA TRP A 691 -13.88 22.86 25.49
C TRP A 691 -14.60 23.12 26.80
N THR A 692 -15.71 22.44 26.99
CA THR A 692 -16.41 22.27 28.27
C THR A 692 -16.56 20.78 28.54
N VAL A 693 -16.17 20.34 29.74
CA VAL A 693 -16.20 18.93 30.16
C VAL A 693 -17.18 18.75 31.31
N THR A 694 -18.11 17.82 31.17
CA THR A 694 -19.15 17.55 32.14
C THR A 694 -19.28 16.07 32.43
N SER A 695 -19.17 15.65 33.69
CA SER A 695 -19.51 14.28 34.09
C SER A 695 -21.01 14.07 33.99
N VAL A 696 -21.47 13.07 33.27
CA VAL A 696 -22.89 12.70 33.13
C VAL A 696 -23.26 11.64 34.17
N ALA A 697 -22.38 10.65 34.30
CA ALA A 697 -22.48 9.57 35.29
C ALA A 697 -21.06 8.97 35.46
N ASP A 698 -20.91 8.04 36.40
CA ASP A 698 -19.66 7.32 36.56
C ASP A 698 -19.35 6.52 35.30
N GLY A 699 -18.17 6.77 34.68
CA GLY A 699 -17.78 6.18 33.39
C GLY A 699 -18.42 6.83 32.16
N ILE A 700 -19.21 7.91 32.29
CA ILE A 700 -19.75 8.67 31.15
C ILE A 700 -19.40 10.15 31.27
N THR A 701 -18.63 10.65 30.29
CA THR A 701 -18.24 12.06 30.21
C THR A 701 -18.77 12.69 28.94
N TYR A 702 -19.29 13.90 29.08
CA TYR A 702 -19.75 14.71 27.97
C TYR A 702 -18.77 15.87 27.73
N TYR A 703 -18.37 16.03 26.48
CA TYR A 703 -17.50 17.10 26.00
C TYR A 703 -18.25 17.95 25.01
N ARG A 704 -18.07 19.26 25.08
CA ARG A 704 -18.52 20.19 24.06
C ARG A 704 -17.36 21.09 23.67
N PHE A 705 -17.07 21.15 22.37
CA PHE A 705 -16.19 22.15 21.79
C PHE A 705 -17.03 23.26 21.12
N ALA A 706 -16.83 24.50 21.49
CA ALA A 706 -17.49 25.66 20.90
C ALA A 706 -16.43 26.73 20.64
N GLY A 707 -15.99 26.86 19.39
CA GLY A 707 -14.91 27.78 19.09
C GLY A 707 -14.41 27.74 17.65
N ASN A 708 -13.48 28.62 17.36
CA ASN A 708 -12.76 28.59 16.09
C ASN A 708 -11.72 27.48 16.09
N TRP A 709 -11.80 26.61 15.10
CA TRP A 709 -10.83 25.55 14.85
C TRP A 709 -10.28 25.69 13.42
N THR A 710 -8.99 25.43 13.27
CA THR A 710 -8.30 25.46 11.98
C THR A 710 -7.86 24.04 11.63
N PRO A 711 -8.43 23.42 10.58
CA PRO A 711 -7.92 22.16 10.07
C PRO A 711 -6.47 22.30 9.58
N ASN A 712 -5.65 21.26 9.70
CA ASN A 712 -4.28 21.25 9.17
C ASN A 712 -4.25 21.47 7.65
N SER A 713 -5.31 21.04 6.95
CA SER A 713 -5.51 21.19 5.51
C SER A 713 -6.05 22.55 5.07
N SER A 714 -6.27 23.51 5.97
CA SER A 714 -6.91 24.79 5.69
C SER A 714 -6.14 25.95 6.29
N THR A 715 -6.10 27.07 5.57
CA THR A 715 -5.49 28.34 6.04
C THR A 715 -6.41 29.22 6.88
N GLY A 716 -7.65 28.81 7.08
CA GLY A 716 -8.66 29.62 7.75
C GLY A 716 -9.40 28.92 8.88
N ALA A 717 -9.40 29.52 10.06
CA ALA A 717 -10.24 29.07 11.17
C ALA A 717 -11.73 29.14 10.83
N ARG A 718 -12.49 28.12 11.27
CA ARG A 718 -13.94 28.08 11.18
C ARG A 718 -14.55 27.80 12.54
N TYR A 719 -15.66 28.45 12.86
CA TYR A 719 -16.38 28.17 14.09
C TYR A 719 -17.01 26.78 14.01
N GLN A 720 -16.72 25.95 14.99
CA GLN A 720 -17.27 24.61 15.12
C GLN A 720 -17.98 24.47 16.46
N ASP A 721 -19.04 23.67 16.47
CA ASP A 721 -19.76 23.27 17.65
C ASP A 721 -19.82 21.72 17.60
N VAL A 722 -19.06 21.04 18.45
CA VAL A 722 -18.89 19.58 18.44
C VAL A 722 -19.21 19.02 19.81
N TYR A 723 -19.98 17.97 19.82
CA TYR A 723 -20.50 17.32 21.01
C TYR A 723 -20.02 15.87 21.03
N VAL A 724 -19.43 15.42 22.15
CA VAL A 724 -18.92 14.07 22.27
C VAL A 724 -19.38 13.49 23.60
N VAL A 725 -19.91 12.27 23.55
CA VAL A 725 -20.14 11.44 24.73
C VAL A 725 -19.10 10.35 24.73
N ASP A 726 -18.35 10.22 25.80
CA ASP A 726 -17.32 9.23 26.04
C ASP A 726 -17.80 8.24 27.11
N LEU A 727 -17.95 6.99 26.73
CA LEU A 727 -18.30 5.88 27.62
C LEU A 727 -17.07 4.99 27.83
N ASP A 728 -16.69 4.80 29.08
CA ASP A 728 -15.74 3.77 29.50
C ASP A 728 -16.42 2.38 29.42
N LEU A 729 -16.03 1.58 28.42
CA LEU A 729 -16.59 0.25 28.20
C LEU A 729 -16.15 -0.78 29.25
N SER A 730 -15.16 -0.45 30.08
CA SER A 730 -14.79 -1.28 31.23
C SER A 730 -15.82 -1.20 32.37
N ASN A 731 -16.69 -0.19 32.35
CA ASN A 731 -17.76 -0.03 33.33
C ASN A 731 -18.98 -0.91 32.95
N PRO A 732 -19.24 -2.01 33.66
CA PRO A 732 -20.31 -2.94 33.35
C PRO A 732 -21.72 -2.40 33.66
N ALA A 733 -21.83 -1.19 34.21
CA ALA A 733 -23.11 -0.56 34.52
C ALA A 733 -23.89 -0.12 33.27
N TYR A 734 -23.26 -0.14 32.09
CA TYR A 734 -23.87 0.36 30.86
C TYR A 734 -23.81 -0.64 29.73
N GLN A 735 -24.73 -0.49 28.80
CA GLN A 735 -24.88 -1.27 27.58
C GLN A 735 -25.07 -0.33 26.38
N VAL A 736 -24.53 -0.72 25.20
CA VAL A 736 -24.75 -0.01 23.94
C VAL A 736 -25.65 -0.84 23.05
N LYS A 737 -26.76 -0.27 22.63
CA LYS A 737 -27.78 -0.94 21.80
C LYS A 737 -28.02 -0.19 20.49
N VAL A 738 -28.35 -0.96 19.45
CA VAL A 738 -28.89 -0.45 18.19
C VAL A 738 -30.41 -0.58 18.24
N VAL A 739 -31.11 0.54 18.13
CA VAL A 739 -32.57 0.63 18.20
C VAL A 739 -33.16 0.98 16.83
N TYR A 740 -34.24 0.31 16.46
CA TYR A 740 -35.07 0.64 15.32
C TYR A 740 -36.38 1.23 15.76
N SER A 741 -36.84 2.28 15.13
CA SER A 741 -38.15 2.89 15.39
C SER A 741 -39.10 2.78 14.19
N ASN A 742 -40.28 2.27 14.43
CA ASN A 742 -41.33 2.13 13.44
C ASN A 742 -42.69 2.50 14.09
N PRO A 743 -43.27 3.67 13.75
CA PRO A 743 -42.83 4.63 12.71
C PRO A 743 -41.52 5.37 13.07
N SER A 744 -40.89 5.99 12.07
CA SER A 744 -39.76 6.89 12.25
C SER A 744 -40.11 7.98 13.25
N THR A 745 -39.17 8.35 14.11
CA THR A 745 -39.41 9.31 15.21
C THR A 745 -38.23 10.24 15.40
N GLU A 746 -38.23 11.05 16.45
CA GLU A 746 -37.16 11.96 16.83
C GLU A 746 -36.22 11.27 17.84
N CYS A 747 -34.93 11.67 17.88
CA CYS A 747 -33.92 11.15 18.79
C CYS A 747 -34.37 11.28 20.25
N SER A 748 -34.90 12.43 20.64
CA SER A 748 -35.39 12.70 21.99
C SER A 748 -36.51 11.75 22.41
N SER A 749 -37.34 11.31 21.49
CA SER A 749 -38.42 10.33 21.75
C SER A 749 -37.85 8.95 22.08
N VAL A 750 -36.91 8.46 21.28
CA VAL A 750 -36.24 7.17 21.50
C VAL A 750 -35.38 7.22 22.78
N PHE A 751 -34.67 8.32 22.99
CA PHE A 751 -33.89 8.56 24.21
C PHE A 751 -34.75 8.46 25.47
N GLN A 752 -35.95 9.07 25.48
CA GLN A 752 -36.83 8.99 26.61
C GLN A 752 -37.46 7.61 26.76
N ALA A 753 -37.90 7.01 25.65
CA ALA A 753 -38.51 5.67 25.66
C ALA A 753 -37.54 4.59 26.19
N THR A 754 -36.27 4.65 25.79
CA THR A 754 -35.23 3.70 26.22
C THR A 754 -34.63 4.06 27.58
N ASN A 755 -35.02 5.18 28.18
CA ASN A 755 -34.40 5.74 29.40
C ASN A 755 -32.87 5.86 29.27
N ALA A 756 -32.36 6.17 28.06
CA ALA A 756 -30.96 6.19 27.76
C ALA A 756 -30.17 7.25 28.54
N ARG A 757 -28.87 7.01 28.74
CA ARG A 757 -27.88 7.98 29.24
C ARG A 757 -27.43 8.91 28.16
N ALA A 758 -27.26 8.37 26.93
CA ALA A 758 -27.03 9.14 25.72
C ALA A 758 -27.65 8.43 24.50
N ALA A 759 -27.98 9.20 23.48
CA ALA A 759 -28.49 8.70 22.21
C ALA A 759 -28.01 9.58 21.06
N ILE A 760 -27.76 8.96 19.90
CA ILE A 760 -27.51 9.64 18.63
C ILE A 760 -28.31 8.96 17.50
N ASN A 761 -28.52 9.69 16.39
CA ASN A 761 -29.07 9.07 15.19
C ASN A 761 -28.14 7.98 14.65
N GLY A 762 -28.73 6.98 13.99
CA GLY A 762 -28.00 5.91 13.30
C GLY A 762 -27.51 6.33 11.92
N ALA A 763 -27.42 5.35 11.00
CA ALA A 763 -26.92 5.56 9.65
C ALA A 763 -28.00 6.07 8.69
N TYR A 764 -27.73 5.90 7.40
CA TYR A 764 -28.60 6.32 6.29
C TYR A 764 -29.96 5.58 6.30
N GLU A 765 -30.75 5.79 5.28
CA GLU A 765 -32.04 5.14 5.13
C GLU A 765 -31.91 3.61 5.16
N LYS A 766 -32.81 2.94 5.87
CA LYS A 766 -32.86 1.47 6.03
C LYS A 766 -32.67 0.71 4.70
N ALA A 767 -33.19 1.21 3.60
CA ALA A 767 -33.08 0.57 2.29
C ALA A 767 -31.65 0.60 1.69
N SER A 768 -30.76 1.42 2.24
CA SER A 768 -29.40 1.63 1.74
C SER A 768 -28.32 1.00 2.60
N ILE A 769 -28.66 0.40 3.74
CA ILE A 769 -27.69 -0.09 4.74
C ILE A 769 -28.02 -1.51 5.21
N ALA A 770 -27.04 -2.18 5.80
CA ALA A 770 -27.23 -3.38 6.57
C ALA A 770 -27.63 -2.99 8.00
N LEU A 771 -28.73 -3.57 8.52
CA LEU A 771 -29.27 -3.21 9.83
C LEU A 771 -29.77 -4.44 10.58
N LYS A 772 -29.23 -4.67 11.76
CA LYS A 772 -29.69 -5.64 12.75
C LYS A 772 -29.80 -4.95 14.09
N VAL A 773 -30.90 -5.14 14.81
CA VAL A 773 -31.23 -4.33 15.98
C VAL A 773 -31.52 -5.18 17.21
N ASN A 774 -31.14 -4.66 18.36
CA ASN A 774 -31.38 -5.26 19.69
C ASN A 774 -32.78 -4.92 20.20
N THR A 775 -33.33 -3.75 19.83
CA THR A 775 -34.56 -3.21 20.38
C THR A 775 -35.37 -2.53 19.29
N ILE A 776 -36.68 -2.74 19.30
CA ILE A 776 -37.63 -2.03 18.42
C ILE A 776 -38.54 -1.15 19.29
N TRP A 777 -38.65 0.11 18.88
CA TRP A 777 -39.63 1.09 19.39
C TRP A 777 -40.77 1.24 18.41
N ASN A 778 -42.00 0.86 18.81
CA ASN A 778 -43.18 0.92 17.94
C ASN A 778 -44.03 2.20 18.10
N GLY A 779 -43.49 3.23 18.75
CA GLY A 779 -44.19 4.48 19.06
C GLY A 779 -44.88 4.47 20.41
N THR A 780 -45.04 3.31 21.07
CA THR A 780 -45.73 3.16 22.38
C THR A 780 -45.00 2.25 23.33
N SER A 781 -44.31 1.23 22.81
CA SER A 781 -43.61 0.23 23.64
C SER A 781 -42.30 -0.18 23.01
N LEU A 782 -41.34 -0.60 23.85
CA LEU A 782 -40.08 -1.24 23.47
C LEU A 782 -40.23 -2.75 23.46
N THR A 783 -39.63 -3.37 22.46
CA THR A 783 -39.50 -4.83 22.42
C THR A 783 -38.02 -5.17 22.23
N ASP A 784 -37.45 -5.88 23.22
CA ASP A 784 -36.05 -6.30 23.15
C ASP A 784 -35.90 -7.62 22.42
N TYR A 785 -34.85 -7.72 21.60
CA TYR A 785 -34.44 -8.90 20.85
C TYR A 785 -33.00 -9.27 21.25
N PRO A 786 -32.80 -10.11 22.28
CA PRO A 786 -31.47 -10.44 22.78
C PRO A 786 -30.54 -11.08 21.76
N GLN A 787 -31.07 -11.68 20.69
CA GLN A 787 -30.30 -12.29 19.61
C GLN A 787 -30.21 -11.39 18.37
N GLY A 788 -30.84 -10.22 18.45
CA GLY A 788 -30.99 -9.30 17.35
C GLY A 788 -32.02 -9.77 16.31
N ILE A 789 -32.66 -8.81 15.65
CA ILE A 789 -33.53 -9.03 14.51
C ILE A 789 -32.98 -8.23 13.31
N VAL A 790 -32.95 -8.89 12.13
CA VAL A 790 -32.48 -8.25 10.90
C VAL A 790 -33.63 -7.41 10.33
N GLU A 791 -33.45 -6.10 10.32
CA GLU A 791 -34.41 -5.12 9.79
C GLU A 791 -34.11 -4.74 8.34
N SER A 792 -32.84 -4.84 7.93
CA SER A 792 -32.44 -4.66 6.56
C SER A 792 -31.31 -5.61 6.22
N LEU A 793 -31.55 -6.42 5.20
CA LEU A 793 -30.53 -7.24 4.56
C LEU A 793 -29.58 -6.34 3.77
N MET A 794 -28.46 -6.92 3.34
CA MET A 794 -27.49 -6.23 2.49
C MET A 794 -28.17 -5.45 1.38
N PRO A 795 -27.78 -4.19 1.19
CA PRO A 795 -28.30 -3.35 0.14
C PRO A 795 -27.93 -3.87 -1.25
N ASN A 796 -28.62 -3.34 -2.24
CA ASN A 796 -28.28 -3.54 -3.64
C ASN A 796 -26.88 -3.01 -3.94
N ASP A 797 -26.25 -3.53 -4.98
CA ASP A 797 -24.92 -3.07 -5.45
C ASP A 797 -24.89 -1.58 -5.83
N TYR A 798 -26.06 -0.97 -6.03
CA TYR A 798 -26.24 0.44 -6.35
C TYR A 798 -27.20 1.12 -5.38
N ILE A 799 -26.98 2.40 -5.15
CA ILE A 799 -27.94 3.24 -4.40
C ILE A 799 -29.26 3.25 -5.16
N ALA A 800 -30.36 3.02 -4.44
CA ALA A 800 -31.68 2.82 -5.03
C ALA A 800 -32.09 3.98 -5.97
N GLY A 801 -32.37 3.66 -7.23
CA GLY A 801 -32.78 4.60 -8.26
C GLY A 801 -31.63 5.40 -8.89
N THR A 802 -30.40 5.03 -8.64
CA THR A 802 -29.18 5.66 -9.19
C THR A 802 -28.26 4.63 -9.86
N SER A 803 -27.26 5.08 -10.60
CA SER A 803 -26.15 4.25 -11.10
C SER A 803 -24.91 4.34 -10.19
N VAL A 804 -25.02 5.02 -9.04
CA VAL A 804 -23.90 5.14 -8.08
C VAL A 804 -23.74 3.84 -7.32
N PRO A 805 -22.55 3.24 -7.30
CA PRO A 805 -22.25 2.09 -6.46
C PRO A 805 -22.58 2.36 -4.99
N ASN A 806 -23.05 1.36 -4.28
CA ASN A 806 -23.46 1.52 -2.91
C ASN A 806 -22.26 1.61 -1.97
N TRP A 807 -21.80 2.83 -1.76
CA TRP A 807 -20.71 3.16 -0.86
C TRP A 807 -21.14 3.30 0.61
N LYS A 808 -22.45 3.29 0.90
CA LYS A 808 -23.02 3.53 2.25
C LYS A 808 -22.78 2.38 3.23
N ASN A 809 -22.11 1.32 2.80
CA ASN A 809 -21.71 0.18 3.63
C ASN A 809 -20.19 0.05 3.83
N GLU A 810 -19.43 1.09 3.55
CA GLU A 810 -17.98 1.06 3.65
C GLU A 810 -17.49 0.63 5.04
N GLY A 811 -18.19 1.02 6.09
CA GLY A 811 -17.91 0.63 7.46
C GLY A 811 -19.11 0.03 8.18
N THR A 812 -18.85 -0.73 9.22
CA THR A 812 -19.88 -1.38 10.04
C THR A 812 -19.58 -1.22 11.52
N PHE A 813 -20.54 -0.67 12.28
CA PHE A 813 -20.56 -0.71 13.74
C PHE A 813 -21.40 -1.90 14.18
N TYR A 814 -20.91 -2.70 15.14
CA TYR A 814 -21.67 -3.79 15.72
C TYR A 814 -21.38 -3.97 17.20
N THR A 815 -22.39 -4.48 17.93
CA THR A 815 -22.42 -4.59 19.38
C THR A 815 -22.99 -5.92 19.81
N ASP A 816 -22.49 -6.47 20.90
CA ASP A 816 -23.07 -7.65 21.56
C ASP A 816 -24.33 -7.32 22.37
N GLY A 817 -24.78 -6.06 22.34
CA GLY A 817 -25.88 -5.56 23.14
C GLY A 817 -25.50 -5.26 24.58
N GLY A 818 -24.23 -5.39 24.93
CA GLY A 818 -23.59 -5.08 26.20
C GLY A 818 -22.54 -3.98 26.02
N ASN A 819 -21.32 -4.29 26.37
CA ASN A 819 -20.18 -3.36 26.33
C ASN A 819 -19.05 -3.81 25.38
N ARG A 820 -19.23 -4.90 24.62
CA ARG A 820 -18.31 -5.26 23.54
C ARG A 820 -18.79 -4.65 22.24
N LEU A 821 -17.96 -3.80 21.67
CA LEU A 821 -18.25 -3.08 20.43
C LEU A 821 -17.12 -3.30 19.43
N LYS A 822 -17.45 -3.28 18.14
CA LYS A 822 -16.47 -3.26 17.05
C LYS A 822 -16.88 -2.29 15.96
N ILE A 823 -15.88 -1.76 15.28
CA ILE A 823 -16.04 -1.01 14.03
C ILE A 823 -15.16 -1.70 13.00
N ALA A 824 -15.75 -2.14 11.90
CA ALA A 824 -15.05 -2.79 10.80
C ALA A 824 -15.14 -1.94 9.53
N PHE A 825 -14.06 -1.95 8.75
CA PHE A 825 -13.97 -1.24 7.48
C PHE A 825 -14.39 -2.17 6.34
N ASP A 826 -15.38 -1.75 5.53
CA ASP A 826 -15.93 -2.52 4.40
C ASP A 826 -16.21 -4.00 4.74
N GLY A 827 -16.85 -4.20 5.90
CA GLY A 827 -17.07 -5.53 6.46
C GLY A 827 -15.79 -6.23 6.92
N TYR A 828 -14.67 -5.53 7.10
CA TYR A 828 -13.41 -6.05 7.60
C TYR A 828 -13.44 -6.31 9.10
N ASP A 829 -12.89 -7.44 9.50
CA ASP A 829 -12.64 -7.67 10.92
C ASP A 829 -11.43 -6.84 11.36
N PRO A 830 -11.56 -5.93 12.36
CA PRO A 830 -10.43 -5.17 12.88
C PRO A 830 -9.28 -6.04 13.40
N ASP A 831 -9.56 -7.27 13.84
CA ASP A 831 -8.54 -8.20 14.32
C ASP A 831 -7.74 -8.86 13.17
N THR A 832 -8.12 -8.62 11.91
CA THR A 832 -7.43 -9.14 10.72
C THR A 832 -7.33 -8.07 9.61
N PRO A 833 -6.64 -6.95 9.86
CA PRO A 833 -6.69 -5.75 9.01
C PRO A 833 -6.04 -5.89 7.63
N THR A 834 -5.36 -7.00 7.34
CA THR A 834 -4.63 -7.22 6.08
C THR A 834 -5.43 -7.93 4.98
N LYS A 835 -6.69 -8.28 5.22
CA LYS A 835 -7.51 -8.96 4.21
C LYS A 835 -8.26 -7.96 3.35
N THR A 836 -7.90 -7.85 2.07
CA THR A 836 -8.73 -7.19 1.06
C THR A 836 -9.99 -7.99 0.79
N LYS A 837 -11.17 -7.34 0.76
CA LYS A 837 -12.44 -8.02 0.51
C LYS A 837 -12.89 -7.92 -0.93
N THR A 838 -13.37 -9.03 -1.44
CA THR A 838 -14.24 -9.07 -2.60
C THR A 838 -15.70 -8.78 -2.19
N VAL A 839 -16.58 -8.42 -3.13
CA VAL A 839 -18.03 -8.27 -2.90
C VAL A 839 -18.62 -9.56 -2.30
N GLN A 840 -18.08 -10.71 -2.67
CA GLN A 840 -18.53 -11.99 -2.12
C GLN A 840 -18.11 -12.17 -0.66
N GLU A 841 -16.90 -11.75 -0.28
CA GLU A 841 -16.41 -11.78 1.10
C GLU A 841 -17.19 -10.81 1.98
N GLU A 842 -17.52 -9.61 1.46
CA GLU A 842 -18.41 -8.66 2.13
C GLU A 842 -19.80 -9.26 2.38
N ARG A 843 -20.40 -9.92 1.38
CA ARG A 843 -21.68 -10.62 1.54
C ARG A 843 -21.59 -11.75 2.58
N LEU A 844 -20.54 -12.54 2.57
CA LEU A 844 -20.32 -13.60 3.55
C LEU A 844 -20.14 -13.02 4.97
N PHE A 845 -19.45 -11.91 5.11
CA PHE A 845 -19.29 -11.23 6.38
C PHE A 845 -20.63 -10.75 6.95
N TYR A 846 -21.49 -10.10 6.15
CA TYR A 846 -22.81 -9.69 6.61
C TYR A 846 -23.72 -10.90 6.88
N GLN A 847 -23.68 -11.94 6.06
CA GLN A 847 -24.42 -13.17 6.31
C GLN A 847 -24.01 -13.81 7.63
N TYR A 848 -22.72 -13.84 7.92
CA TYR A 848 -22.21 -14.27 9.23
C TYR A 848 -22.75 -13.40 10.36
N LEU A 849 -22.62 -12.07 10.27
CA LEU A 849 -23.10 -11.14 11.31
C LEU A 849 -24.63 -11.22 11.53
N PHE A 850 -25.39 -11.46 10.45
CA PHE A 850 -26.84 -11.64 10.55
C PHE A 850 -27.23 -12.99 11.22
N SER A 851 -26.47 -14.05 10.94
CA SER A 851 -26.76 -15.39 11.47
C SER A 851 -26.23 -15.60 12.91
N THR A 852 -25.16 -14.90 13.30
CA THR A 852 -24.58 -15.06 14.63
C THR A 852 -25.46 -14.45 15.71
N ARG A 853 -25.46 -15.08 16.90
CA ARG A 853 -26.06 -14.54 18.11
C ARG A 853 -25.11 -13.65 18.90
N GLU A 854 -23.85 -13.68 18.55
CA GLU A 854 -22.81 -12.92 19.24
C GLU A 854 -22.97 -11.41 19.07
N TRP A 855 -23.44 -10.99 17.89
CA TRP A 855 -23.62 -9.58 17.51
C TRP A 855 -25.09 -9.29 17.20
N PRO A 856 -25.92 -9.06 18.21
CA PRO A 856 -27.34 -8.79 18.02
C PRO A 856 -27.65 -7.38 17.53
N GLY A 857 -26.71 -6.45 17.58
CA GLY A 857 -26.85 -5.10 17.05
C GLY A 857 -25.79 -4.81 15.98
N LEU A 858 -26.21 -4.26 14.82
CA LEU A 858 -25.34 -3.92 13.73
C LEU A 858 -25.93 -2.77 12.93
N ILE A 859 -25.10 -1.85 12.48
CA ILE A 859 -25.44 -0.78 11.56
C ILE A 859 -24.27 -0.50 10.63
N SER A 860 -24.47 -0.62 9.32
CA SER A 860 -23.47 -0.23 8.33
C SER A 860 -23.61 1.25 7.98
N SER A 861 -22.50 1.88 7.61
CA SER A 861 -22.47 3.30 7.27
C SER A 861 -21.20 3.69 6.50
N ALA A 862 -21.06 4.98 6.19
CA ALA A 862 -19.91 5.57 5.52
C ALA A 862 -19.82 7.09 5.76
N PRO A 863 -18.62 7.67 5.54
CA PRO A 863 -17.33 6.98 5.30
C PRO A 863 -16.72 6.42 6.58
N MET A 864 -15.87 5.42 6.43
CA MET A 864 -14.91 5.10 7.47
C MET A 864 -13.98 6.30 7.67
N LEU A 865 -13.76 6.73 8.90
CA LEU A 865 -12.94 7.91 9.21
C LEU A 865 -11.53 7.51 9.63
N ILE A 866 -11.44 6.52 10.52
CA ILE A 866 -10.17 6.03 11.07
C ILE A 866 -10.22 4.50 11.12
N GLN A 867 -9.20 3.85 10.57
CA GLN A 867 -8.99 2.40 10.58
C GLN A 867 -7.66 2.09 11.23
N ASP A 868 -7.68 1.50 12.43
CA ASP A 868 -6.48 1.16 13.18
C ASP A 868 -5.47 2.32 13.23
N PHE A 869 -5.93 3.49 13.70
CA PHE A 869 -5.24 4.79 13.72
C PHE A 869 -4.98 5.42 12.35
N ASN A 870 -5.17 4.71 11.23
CA ASN A 870 -5.01 5.31 9.91
C ASN A 870 -6.19 6.24 9.58
N PRO A 871 -5.95 7.52 9.26
CA PRO A 871 -7.01 8.49 8.97
C PRO A 871 -7.60 8.32 7.55
N VAL A 872 -8.19 7.16 7.26
CA VAL A 872 -8.74 6.78 5.94
C VAL A 872 -9.85 7.71 5.45
N GLY A 873 -10.57 8.39 6.34
CA GLY A 873 -11.58 9.38 5.98
C GLY A 873 -11.06 10.57 5.18
N LYS A 874 -9.75 10.78 5.18
CA LYS A 874 -9.09 11.76 4.30
C LYS A 874 -9.05 11.31 2.84
N GLN A 875 -9.23 10.03 2.58
CA GLN A 875 -9.12 9.40 1.25
C GLN A 875 -10.44 8.82 0.73
N PHE A 876 -11.54 9.02 1.42
CA PHE A 876 -12.83 8.39 1.11
C PHE A 876 -13.25 8.53 -0.36
N LYS A 877 -13.15 9.73 -0.93
CA LYS A 877 -13.46 9.97 -2.36
C LYS A 877 -12.57 9.18 -3.32
N ASN A 878 -11.38 8.79 -2.88
CA ASN A 878 -10.42 8.04 -3.69
C ASN A 878 -10.66 6.54 -3.62
N LEU A 879 -11.31 6.08 -2.55
CA LEU A 879 -11.72 4.68 -2.39
C LEU A 879 -12.99 4.37 -3.20
N HIS A 880 -13.78 5.39 -3.51
CA HIS A 880 -15.03 5.26 -4.26
C HIS A 880 -15.01 6.15 -5.51
N PRO A 881 -15.06 5.58 -6.72
CA PRO A 881 -15.01 6.33 -7.95
C PRO A 881 -16.11 7.39 -8.06
N TYR A 882 -15.77 8.57 -8.56
CA TYR A 882 -16.74 9.60 -8.89
C TYR A 882 -17.59 9.16 -10.08
N VAL A 883 -18.90 9.29 -9.96
CA VAL A 883 -19.84 9.07 -11.06
C VAL A 883 -20.44 10.41 -11.45
N SER A 884 -20.12 10.89 -12.64
CA SER A 884 -20.59 12.18 -13.16
C SER A 884 -22.11 12.21 -13.29
N GLY A 885 -22.71 13.29 -12.81
CA GLY A 885 -24.17 13.54 -12.89
C GLY A 885 -24.97 13.11 -11.67
N GLU A 886 -24.34 12.48 -10.67
CA GLU A 886 -24.99 12.04 -9.44
C GLU A 886 -24.31 12.64 -8.19
N GLU A 887 -23.95 13.88 -8.25
CA GLU A 887 -23.13 14.60 -7.27
C GLU A 887 -23.72 14.65 -5.86
N SER A 888 -25.05 14.67 -5.72
CA SER A 888 -25.69 14.71 -4.40
C SER A 888 -25.53 13.42 -3.58
N GLU A 889 -25.31 12.30 -4.26
CA GLU A 889 -25.11 10.99 -3.64
C GLU A 889 -23.65 10.48 -3.75
N ALA A 890 -22.78 11.25 -4.40
CA ALA A 890 -21.40 10.84 -4.64
C ALA A 890 -20.55 10.90 -3.36
N PRO A 891 -19.59 10.00 -3.18
CA PRO A 891 -18.62 10.04 -2.07
C PRO A 891 -17.90 11.39 -1.95
N TYR A 892 -17.61 12.02 -3.07
CA TYR A 892 -16.95 13.32 -3.16
C TYR A 892 -17.67 14.41 -2.35
N THR A 893 -19.00 14.53 -2.42
CA THR A 893 -19.75 15.53 -1.65
C THR A 893 -19.70 15.27 -0.15
N HIS A 894 -19.62 13.99 0.25
CA HIS A 894 -19.46 13.62 1.65
C HIS A 894 -18.06 13.93 2.17
N GLN A 895 -17.04 13.77 1.37
CA GLN A 895 -15.67 14.08 1.78
C GLN A 895 -15.41 15.58 1.91
N THR A 896 -15.87 16.38 0.95
CA THR A 896 -15.49 17.80 0.84
C THR A 896 -16.53 18.74 1.41
N GLY A 897 -17.80 18.34 1.48
CA GLY A 897 -18.91 19.20 1.92
C GLY A 897 -18.89 19.46 3.44
N LEU A 898 -19.05 20.73 3.82
CA LEU A 898 -19.18 21.13 5.23
C LEU A 898 -20.63 20.98 5.66
N TYR A 899 -20.93 19.90 6.36
CA TYR A 899 -22.27 19.55 6.84
C TYR A 899 -22.25 19.19 8.32
N PRO A 900 -23.43 19.18 8.99
CA PRO A 900 -23.55 18.48 10.27
C PRO A 900 -23.14 17.03 10.10
N ARG A 901 -22.45 16.46 11.10
CA ARG A 901 -21.97 15.09 11.08
C ARG A 901 -22.35 14.35 12.35
N THR A 902 -22.57 13.08 12.20
CA THR A 902 -22.66 12.11 13.31
C THR A 902 -21.63 11.02 13.09
N ALA A 903 -20.92 10.61 14.14
CA ALA A 903 -19.94 9.54 14.04
C ALA A 903 -19.90 8.75 15.35
N VAL A 904 -19.34 7.54 15.27
CA VAL A 904 -18.95 6.72 16.41
C VAL A 904 -17.47 6.40 16.31
N ALA A 905 -16.81 6.24 17.47
CA ALA A 905 -15.41 5.85 17.49
C ALA A 905 -15.10 4.91 18.67
N LEU A 906 -14.03 4.14 18.51
CA LEU A 906 -13.48 3.27 19.55
C LEU A 906 -12.02 3.63 19.78
N THR A 907 -11.61 3.72 21.02
CA THR A 907 -10.23 3.99 21.40
C THR A 907 -9.51 2.72 21.81
N GLU A 908 -8.19 2.72 21.79
CA GLU A 908 -7.36 1.60 22.26
C GLU A 908 -7.56 1.35 23.78
N GLY A 909 -7.83 2.42 24.57
CA GLY A 909 -8.14 2.34 25.99
C GLY A 909 -9.55 1.84 26.32
N ASN A 910 -10.24 1.22 25.38
CA ASN A 910 -11.56 0.63 25.56
C ASN A 910 -12.66 1.65 25.89
N HIS A 911 -12.66 2.80 25.19
CA HIS A 911 -13.72 3.78 25.27
C HIS A 911 -14.54 3.85 23.98
N PHE A 912 -15.83 4.14 24.12
CA PHE A 912 -16.76 4.38 23.01
C PHE A 912 -17.15 5.85 22.96
N LEU A 913 -16.91 6.47 21.80
CA LEU A 913 -17.26 7.87 21.56
C LEU A 913 -18.47 7.97 20.63
N MET A 914 -19.49 8.70 21.06
CA MET A 914 -20.55 9.21 20.20
C MET A 914 -20.23 10.66 19.86
N VAL A 915 -20.22 11.03 18.60
CA VAL A 915 -19.79 12.35 18.13
C VAL A 915 -20.87 12.97 17.26
N VAL A 916 -21.24 14.22 17.54
CA VAL A 916 -22.09 15.04 16.68
C VAL A 916 -21.42 16.40 16.47
N CYS A 917 -21.36 16.84 15.21
CA CYS A 917 -20.91 18.18 14.83
C CYS A 917 -22.09 18.93 14.20
N ASP A 918 -22.40 20.10 14.71
CA ASP A 918 -23.38 21.00 14.11
C ASP A 918 -22.91 21.63 12.81
N GLY A 919 -23.81 22.04 11.96
CA GLY A 919 -23.49 22.67 10.71
C GLY A 919 -24.67 23.40 10.07
N ARG A 920 -24.43 23.95 8.87
CA ARG A 920 -25.41 24.69 8.08
C ARG A 920 -25.91 26.01 8.72
N TYR A 921 -25.25 26.48 9.78
CA TYR A 921 -25.56 27.77 10.37
C TYR A 921 -24.70 28.88 9.79
N ALA A 922 -25.29 30.07 9.67
CA ALA A 922 -24.54 31.24 9.23
C ALA A 922 -23.47 31.62 10.28
N THR A 923 -22.40 32.21 9.83
CA THR A 923 -21.29 32.70 10.68
C THR A 923 -21.84 33.54 11.85
N GLY A 924 -21.55 33.06 13.06
CA GLY A 924 -21.93 33.75 14.31
C GLY A 924 -23.11 33.14 15.06
N TYR A 925 -23.77 32.10 14.56
CA TYR A 925 -24.92 31.44 15.20
C TYR A 925 -24.74 29.95 15.48
N GLY A 926 -23.59 29.36 15.15
CA GLY A 926 -23.36 27.92 15.38
C GLY A 926 -22.29 27.38 14.46
N GLY A 927 -22.08 26.05 14.51
CA GLY A 927 -21.05 25.38 13.74
C GLY A 927 -21.23 25.51 12.23
N THR A 928 -20.15 25.69 11.51
CA THR A 928 -20.16 25.68 10.05
C THR A 928 -20.32 24.26 9.49
N GLY A 929 -20.06 23.25 10.28
CA GLY A 929 -20.03 21.84 9.90
C GLY A 929 -18.64 21.40 9.45
N MET A 930 -18.49 20.09 9.28
CA MET A 930 -17.25 19.46 8.88
C MET A 930 -17.44 18.59 7.64
N SER A 931 -16.42 18.52 6.80
CA SER A 931 -16.29 17.43 5.84
C SER A 931 -15.85 16.14 6.58
N ALA A 932 -15.94 14.98 5.94
CA ALA A 932 -15.38 13.75 6.51
C ALA A 932 -13.88 13.92 6.77
N TYR A 933 -13.17 14.58 5.87
CA TYR A 933 -11.76 14.92 6.01
C TYR A 933 -11.49 15.72 7.31
N TRP A 934 -12.23 16.81 7.54
CA TRP A 934 -12.05 17.65 8.73
C TRP A 934 -12.47 16.94 10.01
N LEU A 935 -13.52 16.14 9.96
CA LEU A 935 -13.95 15.37 11.13
C LEU A 935 -12.88 14.33 11.51
N THR A 936 -12.26 13.70 10.51
CA THR A 936 -11.12 12.79 10.75
C THR A 936 -9.96 13.51 11.43
N GLU A 937 -9.55 14.68 10.90
CA GLU A 937 -8.48 15.49 11.54
C GLU A 937 -8.84 15.92 12.96
N PHE A 938 -10.09 16.33 13.18
CA PHE A 938 -10.56 16.75 14.50
C PHE A 938 -10.49 15.61 15.50
N LEU A 939 -10.94 14.42 15.11
CA LEU A 939 -10.89 13.23 15.97
C LEU A 939 -9.46 12.81 16.30
N VAL A 940 -8.56 12.76 15.32
CA VAL A 940 -7.14 12.46 15.54
C VAL A 940 -6.52 13.48 16.51
N GLN A 941 -6.77 14.77 16.31
CA GLN A 941 -6.18 15.82 17.13
C GLN A 941 -6.66 15.83 18.59
N HIS A 942 -7.93 15.51 18.83
CA HIS A 942 -8.55 15.71 20.14
C HIS A 942 -8.85 14.44 20.92
N PHE A 943 -8.89 13.27 20.26
CA PHE A 943 -9.20 11.99 20.89
C PHE A 943 -8.27 10.86 20.46
N ASN A 944 -7.70 10.94 19.25
CA ASN A 944 -6.85 9.93 18.62
C ASN A 944 -7.44 8.50 18.75
N PRO A 945 -8.68 8.25 18.28
CA PRO A 945 -9.29 6.94 18.41
C PRO A 945 -8.65 5.93 17.45
N GLN A 946 -8.67 4.65 17.81
CA GLN A 946 -8.20 3.57 16.96
C GLN A 946 -9.11 3.36 15.74
N TYR A 947 -10.42 3.42 15.93
CA TYR A 947 -11.43 3.27 14.87
C TYR A 947 -12.46 4.39 14.94
N ALA A 948 -12.92 4.87 13.79
CA ALA A 948 -14.04 5.82 13.73
C ALA A 948 -14.83 5.65 12.42
N LEU A 949 -16.16 5.72 12.54
CA LEU A 949 -17.11 5.57 11.44
C LEU A 949 -18.11 6.73 11.45
N ASN A 950 -18.28 7.38 10.29
CA ASN A 950 -19.33 8.38 10.10
C ASN A 950 -20.69 7.69 9.92
N LEU A 951 -21.71 8.27 10.52
CA LEU A 951 -23.11 7.88 10.40
C LEU A 951 -23.87 8.88 9.50
N ASP A 952 -25.21 8.78 9.47
CA ASP A 952 -26.01 9.78 8.75
C ASP A 952 -25.82 11.18 9.34
N GLY A 953 -25.63 12.12 8.45
CA GLY A 953 -25.36 13.52 8.79
C GLY A 953 -26.47 14.49 8.37
N GLY A 954 -26.10 15.74 8.23
CA GLY A 954 -27.05 16.77 7.78
C GLY A 954 -28.12 17.07 8.81
N GLY A 955 -29.37 17.06 8.38
CA GLY A 955 -30.53 17.31 9.26
C GLY A 955 -30.78 16.22 10.30
N SER A 956 -30.18 15.03 10.10
CA SER A 956 -30.31 13.88 11.02
C SER A 956 -29.45 14.00 12.26
N SER A 957 -28.36 14.77 12.22
CA SER A 957 -27.37 14.88 13.30
C SER A 957 -28.01 15.41 14.57
N THR A 958 -28.25 14.50 15.51
CA THR A 958 -28.88 14.80 16.81
C THR A 958 -28.24 13.98 17.91
N MET A 959 -27.97 14.61 19.06
CA MET A 959 -27.45 13.95 20.26
C MET A 959 -28.31 14.35 21.47
N CYS A 960 -28.70 13.35 22.24
CA CYS A 960 -29.35 13.53 23.55
C CYS A 960 -28.45 13.04 24.67
N VAL A 961 -28.41 13.76 25.80
CA VAL A 961 -27.59 13.44 26.97
C VAL A 961 -28.39 13.62 28.25
N ARG A 962 -28.42 12.60 29.13
CA ARG A 962 -29.17 12.64 30.42
C ARG A 962 -28.43 13.45 31.47
N ASN A 963 -28.65 14.75 31.38
CA ASN A 963 -28.22 15.69 32.42
C ASN A 963 -29.34 16.69 32.65
N SER A 964 -29.61 17.01 33.92
CA SER A 964 -30.71 17.93 34.31
C SER A 964 -30.58 19.32 33.70
N ALA A 965 -29.38 19.74 33.35
CA ALA A 965 -29.13 20.99 32.67
C ALA A 965 -29.78 21.07 31.26
N PHE A 966 -30.03 19.93 30.62
CA PHE A 966 -30.63 19.84 29.28
C PHE A 966 -32.10 19.42 29.27
N ALA A 967 -32.71 19.26 30.46
CA ALA A 967 -34.09 18.77 30.56
C ALA A 967 -35.12 19.70 29.91
N SER A 968 -34.88 21.01 29.90
CA SER A 968 -35.75 22.01 29.24
C SER A 968 -35.78 21.84 27.70
N ASP A 969 -34.75 21.24 27.12
CA ASP A 969 -34.58 21.06 25.68
C ASP A 969 -34.76 19.57 25.27
N ASN A 970 -35.57 18.84 26.01
CA ASN A 970 -35.79 17.39 25.83
C ASN A 970 -34.51 16.56 25.84
N TYR A 971 -33.49 17.05 26.54
CA TYR A 971 -32.14 16.49 26.60
C TYR A 971 -31.33 16.57 25.32
N VAL A 972 -31.79 17.25 24.27
CA VAL A 972 -31.04 17.52 23.06
C VAL A 972 -29.94 18.53 23.36
N VAL A 973 -28.69 18.17 23.09
CA VAL A 973 -27.53 19.01 23.45
C VAL A 973 -26.95 19.79 22.29
N ASN A 974 -27.18 19.36 21.07
CA ASN A 974 -26.73 20.04 19.86
C ASN A 974 -27.87 20.90 19.27
N TYR A 975 -27.63 21.54 18.14
CA TYR A 975 -28.61 22.39 17.43
C TYR A 975 -28.98 21.72 16.11
N PRO A 976 -29.94 20.78 16.10
CA PRO A 976 -30.37 20.10 14.89
C PRO A 976 -30.91 21.08 13.84
N CYS A 977 -30.63 20.81 12.56
CA CYS A 977 -30.89 21.81 11.48
C CYS A 977 -32.00 21.44 10.50
N ASP A 978 -32.84 20.45 10.80
CA ASP A 978 -33.91 20.01 9.87
C ASP A 978 -35.26 20.70 10.06
N ASN A 979 -35.39 21.45 11.08
CA ASN A 979 -36.64 21.88 11.62
C ASN A 979 -37.52 22.81 10.73
N ARG A 980 -36.96 23.50 9.69
CA ARG A 980 -37.79 24.53 9.01
C ARG A 980 -37.24 25.00 7.67
N GLY A 981 -37.19 24.15 6.68
CA GLY A 981 -36.84 24.53 5.30
C GLY A 981 -35.45 25.20 5.13
N SER A 982 -34.96 25.22 3.93
CA SER A 982 -33.55 25.60 3.63
C SER A 982 -33.18 27.07 3.94
N SER A 983 -34.18 27.95 4.20
CA SER A 983 -33.96 29.37 4.43
C SER A 983 -34.20 29.87 5.86
N ASN A 984 -34.79 29.05 6.75
CA ASN A 984 -35.18 29.48 8.11
C ASN A 984 -34.72 28.52 9.19
N LYS A 985 -33.43 28.22 9.21
CA LYS A 985 -32.85 27.40 10.27
C LYS A 985 -32.74 28.20 11.53
N ILE A 986 -33.47 27.77 12.56
CA ILE A 986 -33.47 28.40 13.87
C ILE A 986 -32.42 27.64 14.71
N HIS A 987 -31.52 28.37 15.33
CA HIS A 987 -30.52 27.85 16.25
C HIS A 987 -31.16 27.59 17.60
N ASP A 988 -31.89 26.48 17.69
CA ASP A 988 -32.51 25.98 18.92
C ASP A 988 -32.36 24.45 18.96
N HIS A 989 -32.67 23.83 20.08
CA HIS A 989 -32.58 22.38 20.30
C HIS A 989 -33.79 21.60 19.78
N SER A 990 -34.71 22.20 19.05
CA SER A 990 -36.00 21.61 18.63
C SER A 990 -36.07 21.18 17.16
N GLY A 991 -34.95 21.10 16.48
CA GLY A 991 -34.89 20.85 15.03
C GLY A 991 -34.61 19.44 14.59
N GLU A 992 -35.02 18.45 15.35
CA GLU A 992 -34.73 17.05 15.08
C GLU A 992 -35.39 16.54 13.78
N ARG A 993 -34.70 15.70 13.05
CA ARG A 993 -35.29 14.93 11.93
C ARG A 993 -35.77 13.59 12.43
N GLN A 994 -36.94 13.18 11.96
CA GLN A 994 -37.45 11.84 12.20
C GLN A 994 -36.59 10.80 11.43
N ARG A 995 -36.09 9.80 12.16
CA ARG A 995 -35.27 8.70 11.65
C ARG A 995 -35.80 7.38 12.21
N ASP A 996 -35.26 6.28 11.68
CA ASP A 996 -35.66 4.91 12.00
C ASP A 996 -34.58 4.11 12.71
N SER A 997 -33.32 4.56 12.76
CA SER A 997 -32.22 3.87 13.43
C SER A 997 -31.46 4.78 14.40
N TRP A 998 -31.07 4.17 15.57
CA TRP A 998 -30.49 4.90 16.69
C TRP A 998 -29.41 4.07 17.36
N ILE A 999 -28.40 4.73 17.94
CA ILE A 999 -27.46 4.12 18.87
C ILE A 999 -27.66 4.74 20.24
N VAL A 1000 -27.87 3.91 21.26
CA VAL A 1000 -28.18 4.38 22.63
C VAL A 1000 -27.25 3.74 23.65
N ILE A 1001 -26.90 4.51 24.68
CA ILE A 1001 -26.25 4.03 25.91
C ILE A 1001 -27.34 3.92 26.98
N VAL A 1002 -27.56 2.74 27.51
CA VAL A 1002 -28.57 2.46 28.56
C VAL A 1002 -27.91 1.82 29.76
N ASP A 1003 -28.57 1.90 30.91
CA ASP A 1003 -28.15 1.17 32.11
C ASP A 1003 -28.22 -0.35 31.83
N ALA A 1004 -27.22 -1.10 32.32
CA ALA A 1004 -27.26 -2.56 32.28
C ALA A 1004 -28.40 -3.07 33.16
N GLN A 1005 -29.16 -4.06 32.67
CA GLN A 1005 -30.29 -4.65 33.39
C GLN A 1005 -29.80 -5.65 34.44
#